data_008b4be3d6d78dbdccb46347cdafe42e
#
_entry.id   008b4be3d6d78dbdccb46347cdafe42e
#
_cell.length_a   1.000
_cell.length_b   1.000
_cell.length_c   1.000
_cell.angle_alpha   90.00
_cell.angle_beta   90.00
_cell.angle_gamma   90.00
#
_symmetry.space_group_name_H-M   'P 1'
#
loop_
_entity.id
_entity.type
_entity.pdbx_description
1 polymer ?
#
loop_
_entity_poly.entity_id
_entity_poly.type
_entity_poly.pdbx_seq_one_letter_code
_entity_poly.pdbx_strand_id
1 'polypeptide(L)'
;MKYIALIILSICFSFTGNAQKIRSYIDYDKALKTISVSDSIGSISIRLNCNKGCEIENLTIKGIPVVNGGNGVFTGFEQGKQVYTSVILSSIPAVKIAKNLVTISNLRYGPGTFGIEETWVFTILKNSIKWQIKRDYLNDGTMDQNFLPAWKFNSMQTWDGAVLSNGGVAWCRFLEKENFTYGVHASGITFWNRMNNSCFRIVPEIGKDVFPAVSFTHSKNNALGVVQTYSDSEVTTKYGLRRFIETGSDVFAPVSVKKSSVTICYSLEALSYDEAYDRGTLKGIDERSVNEILNTIARYSVVDQNLYGSNGWRTGFAVLQEQWLALFGLAIDDPEYIRGYSQTLEYEKDHAIQPDGRVLPRWHHDAGDGMPNTFTKDGYYECQWGYMLDSQPAFAIDVAEQFDMTGDRFWLGKFKQRCESALEYMIRRDSDGNGLFEVIQNTHNEQKGTDWLDVVWVSYEASTINALMYKALTRWAELEDLLGDRKMADRYLSLALKLKTAYNKNIADGGFWNPEKQWYVHWREKDGSVYGNNLVSVVNFMAVGYGLCDDPTRKEAILSKMEVLNQKENLFVWPACYFPYEENVGLKNVNYPWPNYENGDMFLGWAELGTRCYAEKNPEIAVKYIQNVIAKYDTDGLAHQRYLRKSQTGAGEDILANNAMAIVGLYRNIYGIRPQWNRLYLEPHLTAELNGTNIKYTLRGENYLIGLNADKTTVSSGGFTVTSSKPFGVNPGKNKIAVFFGNESEETFKARSIDSCTIELVSKTDSEIRWKQTSENAKIKVEYVMNGLNPGKKYTILTNNSPVKVSKPDQKGNLNFVCLGINNEIVVKEVTR
;
A
#
# COMPACT_ATOMS: atom_id res chain seq x y z
N MET A 1 45.26 59.43 21.69
CA MET A 1 44.32 60.55 21.79
C MET A 1 43.19 60.40 20.80
N LYS A 2 42.06 60.10 21.26
CA LYS A 2 40.70 60.63 21.00
C LYS A 2 39.69 59.67 21.53
N TYR A 3 38.98 60.08 22.53
CA TYR A 3 37.85 59.45 23.16
C TYR A 3 36.66 59.46 22.22
N ILE A 4 35.97 58.31 22.06
CA ILE A 4 34.65 58.26 21.52
C ILE A 4 33.69 57.83 22.65
N ALA A 5 32.78 58.74 22.99
CA ALA A 5 31.78 58.56 24.01
C ALA A 5 30.68 57.65 23.52
N LEU A 6 30.37 56.63 24.32
CA LEU A 6 29.24 55.76 24.13
C LEU A 6 27.98 56.45 24.70
N ILE A 7 27.06 56.85 23.83
CA ILE A 7 25.76 57.34 24.25
C ILE A 7 24.86 56.12 24.34
N ILE A 8 24.48 55.71 25.55
CA ILE A 8 23.43 54.70 25.82
C ILE A 8 22.08 55.44 25.72
N LEU A 9 21.35 55.21 24.62
CA LEU A 9 19.99 55.68 24.48
C LEU A 9 19.07 54.61 25.12
N SER A 10 18.58 54.89 26.34
CA SER A 10 17.51 54.10 26.98
C SER A 10 16.21 54.40 26.25
N ILE A 11 15.81 53.47 25.36
CA ILE A 11 14.46 53.48 24.79
C ILE A 11 13.57 52.73 25.78
N CYS A 12 12.81 53.44 26.56
CA CYS A 12 11.67 52.89 27.27
C CYS A 12 10.61 52.43 26.28
N PHE A 13 10.56 51.15 25.96
CA PHE A 13 9.38 50.56 25.34
C PHE A 13 8.27 50.48 26.38
N SER A 14 7.38 51.40 26.31
CA SER A 14 6.05 51.25 26.92
C SER A 14 5.36 50.10 26.23
N PHE A 15 5.33 48.94 26.86
CA PHE A 15 4.44 47.85 26.54
C PHE A 15 3.00 48.34 26.81
N THR A 16 2.37 48.98 25.82
CA THR A 16 0.96 49.01 25.75
C THR A 16 0.57 47.56 25.42
N GLY A 17 0.15 46.85 26.46
CA GLY A 17 -0.47 45.55 26.30
C GLY A 17 -1.68 45.70 25.42
N ASN A 18 -1.49 45.40 24.12
CA ASN A 18 -2.61 45.03 23.28
C ASN A 18 -3.20 43.77 23.92
N ALA A 19 -4.24 43.95 24.69
CA ALA A 19 -5.12 42.88 25.09
C ALA A 19 -5.56 42.24 23.73
N GLN A 20 -4.96 41.12 23.37
CA GLN A 20 -5.42 40.30 22.27
C GLN A 20 -6.88 40.03 22.56
N LYS A 21 -7.77 40.67 21.82
CA LYS A 21 -9.19 40.35 21.83
C LYS A 21 -9.25 38.84 21.68
N ILE A 22 -9.71 38.14 22.72
CA ILE A 22 -10.00 36.71 22.68
C ILE A 22 -10.94 36.57 21.48
N ARG A 23 -10.46 36.04 20.36
CA ARG A 23 -11.28 35.82 19.18
C ARG A 23 -12.42 34.91 19.64
N SER A 24 -13.65 35.41 19.54
CA SER A 24 -14.83 34.58 19.73
C SER A 24 -14.82 33.57 18.61
N TYR A 25 -14.64 32.28 18.91
CA TYR A 25 -14.71 31.18 17.95
C TYR A 25 -16.14 30.93 17.46
N ILE A 26 -17.12 31.62 18.03
CA ILE A 26 -18.52 31.57 17.68
C ILE A 26 -19.02 32.98 17.56
N ASP A 27 -19.59 33.32 16.43
CA ASP A 27 -20.29 34.58 16.16
C ASP A 27 -21.68 34.28 15.64
N TYR A 28 -22.71 34.89 16.27
CA TYR A 28 -24.11 34.67 15.92
C TYR A 28 -24.78 35.97 15.52
N ASP A 29 -25.01 36.15 14.23
CA ASP A 29 -25.86 37.21 13.72
C ASP A 29 -27.34 36.80 13.86
N LYS A 30 -28.00 37.36 14.89
CA LYS A 30 -29.40 37.06 15.17
C LYS A 30 -30.36 37.61 14.12
N ALA A 31 -30.00 38.67 13.41
CA ALA A 31 -30.84 39.30 12.37
C ALA A 31 -30.86 38.44 11.13
N LEU A 32 -29.68 37.96 10.68
CA LEU A 32 -29.54 37.07 9.55
C LEU A 32 -29.73 35.61 9.87
N LYS A 33 -29.78 35.27 11.18
CA LYS A 33 -29.79 33.88 11.70
C LYS A 33 -28.65 33.05 11.15
N THR A 34 -27.47 33.63 11.03
CA THR A 34 -26.25 32.95 10.60
C THR A 34 -25.27 32.80 11.79
N ILE A 35 -24.59 31.68 11.84
CA ILE A 35 -23.64 31.37 12.91
C ILE A 35 -22.29 31.05 12.24
N SER A 36 -21.27 31.82 12.59
CA SER A 36 -19.89 31.54 12.20
C SER A 36 -19.19 30.77 13.33
N VAL A 37 -18.59 29.66 13.00
CA VAL A 37 -17.89 28.79 13.93
C VAL A 37 -16.48 28.53 13.37
N SER A 38 -15.46 28.68 14.19
CA SER A 38 -14.09 28.26 13.81
C SER A 38 -13.41 27.47 14.92
N ASP A 39 -12.49 26.58 14.56
CA ASP A 39 -11.59 25.97 15.52
C ASP A 39 -10.67 27.04 16.16
N SER A 40 -10.01 26.72 17.28
CA SER A 40 -9.32 27.76 18.05
C SER A 40 -8.06 28.32 17.39
N ILE A 41 -7.55 27.67 16.37
CA ILE A 41 -6.42 28.17 15.56
C ILE A 41 -6.86 28.77 14.21
N GLY A 42 -8.15 28.69 13.87
CA GLY A 42 -8.73 29.23 12.65
C GLY A 42 -8.40 28.43 11.38
N SER A 43 -8.10 27.14 11.53
CA SER A 43 -7.80 26.25 10.39
C SER A 43 -9.06 25.75 9.69
N ILE A 44 -10.18 25.64 10.41
CA ILE A 44 -11.52 25.35 9.89
C ILE A 44 -12.45 26.50 10.24
N SER A 45 -13.19 27.01 9.27
CA SER A 45 -14.25 27.99 9.48
C SER A 45 -15.52 27.52 8.78
N ILE A 46 -16.60 27.47 9.54
CA ILE A 46 -17.93 27.06 9.11
C ILE A 46 -18.90 28.22 9.28
N ARG A 47 -19.70 28.49 8.27
CA ARG A 47 -20.85 29.38 8.39
C ARG A 47 -22.13 28.59 8.20
N LEU A 48 -22.95 28.61 9.24
CA LEU A 48 -24.28 28.00 9.26
C LEU A 48 -25.35 29.03 8.91
N ASN A 49 -26.29 28.64 8.06
CA ASN A 49 -27.48 29.41 7.76
C ASN A 49 -28.68 28.71 8.41
N CYS A 50 -29.34 29.39 9.35
CA CYS A 50 -30.49 28.88 10.11
C CYS A 50 -31.77 29.69 9.85
N ASN A 51 -31.89 30.40 8.74
CA ASN A 51 -33.00 31.30 8.47
C ASN A 51 -34.31 30.57 8.13
N LYS A 52 -34.31 29.76 7.06
CA LYS A 52 -35.46 28.95 6.62
C LYS A 52 -35.26 27.45 6.85
N GLY A 53 -34.03 27.05 7.02
CA GLY A 53 -33.58 25.71 7.23
C GLY A 53 -32.35 25.69 8.10
N CYS A 54 -31.54 24.60 8.01
CA CYS A 54 -30.23 24.54 8.62
C CYS A 54 -29.27 23.87 7.67
N GLU A 55 -28.19 24.56 7.33
CA GLU A 55 -27.14 24.07 6.43
C GLU A 55 -25.78 24.70 6.79
N ILE A 56 -24.70 24.07 6.40
CA ILE A 56 -23.40 24.72 6.31
C ILE A 56 -23.33 25.35 4.92
N GLU A 57 -23.54 26.67 4.86
CA GLU A 57 -23.52 27.38 3.59
C GLU A 57 -22.10 27.69 3.12
N ASN A 58 -21.13 27.84 4.05
CA ASN A 58 -19.73 28.05 3.73
C ASN A 58 -18.84 27.20 4.63
N LEU A 59 -17.82 26.60 4.03
CA LEU A 59 -16.75 25.90 4.69
C LEU A 59 -15.41 26.34 4.11
N THR A 60 -14.51 26.75 4.99
CA THR A 60 -13.15 27.17 4.63
C THR A 60 -12.13 26.31 5.37
N ILE A 61 -11.17 25.77 4.66
CA ILE A 61 -10.08 24.96 5.18
C ILE A 61 -8.77 25.70 4.92
N LYS A 62 -8.05 26.03 6.00
CA LYS A 62 -6.78 26.79 5.96
C LYS A 62 -6.89 28.06 5.09
N GLY A 63 -8.02 28.78 5.20
CA GLY A 63 -8.30 30.00 4.44
C GLY A 63 -8.84 29.78 3.03
N ILE A 64 -8.98 28.54 2.57
CA ILE A 64 -9.46 28.20 1.24
C ILE A 64 -10.94 27.81 1.32
N PRO A 65 -11.84 28.50 0.59
CA PRO A 65 -13.24 28.14 0.56
C PRO A 65 -13.45 26.87 -0.27
N VAL A 66 -13.89 25.80 0.38
CA VAL A 66 -14.17 24.50 -0.25
C VAL A 66 -15.67 24.24 -0.45
N VAL A 67 -16.49 24.92 0.30
CA VAL A 67 -17.95 25.02 0.12
C VAL A 67 -18.31 26.50 0.15
N ASN A 68 -19.05 26.99 -0.85
CA ASN A 68 -19.44 28.40 -0.92
C ASN A 68 -20.82 28.53 -1.56
N GLY A 69 -21.79 28.94 -0.78
CA GLY A 69 -23.16 29.14 -1.21
C GLY A 69 -24.17 28.13 -0.67
N GLY A 70 -25.43 28.43 -0.86
CA GLY A 70 -26.54 27.63 -0.34
C GLY A 70 -26.58 26.21 -0.87
N ASN A 71 -27.14 25.30 -0.08
CA ASN A 71 -27.20 23.86 -0.30
C ASN A 71 -25.81 23.22 -0.34
N GLY A 72 -24.86 23.72 0.44
CA GLY A 72 -23.49 23.19 0.51
C GLY A 72 -23.41 21.91 1.31
N VAL A 73 -23.68 21.95 2.63
CA VAL A 73 -23.68 20.74 3.47
C VAL A 73 -24.97 20.67 4.26
N PHE A 74 -25.67 19.56 4.14
CA PHE A 74 -26.98 19.37 4.75
C PHE A 74 -27.23 17.91 5.10
N THR A 75 -28.22 17.66 5.93
CA THR A 75 -28.77 16.33 6.16
C THR A 75 -30.10 16.17 5.44
N GLY A 76 -30.53 14.91 5.26
CA GLY A 76 -31.79 14.66 4.58
C GLY A 76 -32.01 13.19 4.24
N PHE A 77 -32.98 12.97 3.37
CA PHE A 77 -33.26 11.68 2.77
C PHE A 77 -34.07 11.85 1.47
N GLU A 78 -34.06 10.83 0.65
CA GLU A 78 -34.92 10.71 -0.53
C GLU A 78 -35.98 9.64 -0.26
N GLN A 79 -37.23 9.90 -0.67
CA GLN A 79 -38.32 8.93 -0.63
C GLN A 79 -39.24 9.17 -1.84
N GLY A 80 -39.45 8.16 -2.68
CA GLY A 80 -40.33 8.25 -3.84
C GLY A 80 -39.90 9.34 -4.84
N LYS A 81 -38.59 9.53 -5.04
CA LYS A 81 -37.99 10.61 -5.87
C LYS A 81 -38.16 12.03 -5.33
N GLN A 82 -38.69 12.17 -4.12
CA GLN A 82 -38.73 13.47 -3.44
C GLN A 82 -37.63 13.58 -2.39
N VAL A 83 -36.93 14.68 -2.40
CA VAL A 83 -35.82 14.94 -1.46
C VAL A 83 -36.26 15.86 -0.35
N TYR A 84 -36.12 15.40 0.89
CA TYR A 84 -36.42 16.15 2.10
C TYR A 84 -35.13 16.44 2.84
N THR A 85 -34.86 17.71 3.16
CA THR A 85 -33.58 18.11 3.73
C THR A 85 -33.72 19.10 4.86
N SER A 86 -32.65 19.20 5.66
CA SER A 86 -32.54 20.23 6.71
C SER A 86 -32.55 21.66 6.16
N VAL A 87 -32.39 21.86 4.85
CA VAL A 87 -32.44 23.18 4.19
C VAL A 87 -33.86 23.78 4.15
N ILE A 88 -34.88 22.91 4.13
CA ILE A 88 -36.30 23.31 4.12
C ILE A 88 -36.99 22.59 5.25
N LEU A 89 -37.28 23.33 6.31
CA LEU A 89 -37.88 22.81 7.53
C LEU A 89 -39.37 23.12 7.63
N SER A 90 -40.10 22.24 8.29
CA SER A 90 -41.48 22.45 8.73
C SER A 90 -41.58 23.14 10.10
N SER A 91 -40.44 23.41 10.74
CA SER A 91 -40.28 23.99 12.07
C SER A 91 -39.31 25.17 12.06
N ILE A 92 -39.27 25.96 13.13
CA ILE A 92 -38.27 27.02 13.29
C ILE A 92 -37.09 26.47 14.11
N PRO A 93 -35.86 26.57 13.59
CA PRO A 93 -34.69 26.16 14.34
C PRO A 93 -34.52 26.96 15.65
N ALA A 94 -34.15 26.26 16.70
CA ALA A 94 -33.80 26.85 18.00
C ALA A 94 -32.28 26.81 18.20
N VAL A 95 -31.65 27.98 18.38
CA VAL A 95 -30.19 28.13 18.52
C VAL A 95 -29.83 28.42 19.97
N LYS A 96 -28.94 27.64 20.56
CA LYS A 96 -28.32 27.86 21.85
C LYS A 96 -26.82 27.88 21.74
N ILE A 97 -26.17 28.91 22.28
CA ILE A 97 -24.71 29.05 22.25
C ILE A 97 -24.18 29.01 23.70
N ALA A 98 -23.15 28.24 23.93
CA ALA A 98 -22.34 28.19 25.13
C ALA A 98 -20.89 28.54 24.79
N LYS A 99 -19.95 28.49 25.75
CA LYS A 99 -18.56 28.96 25.58
C LYS A 99 -17.87 28.42 24.30
N ASN A 100 -17.96 27.12 24.01
CA ASN A 100 -17.35 26.44 22.87
C ASN A 100 -18.34 25.49 22.18
N LEU A 101 -19.63 25.74 22.35
CA LEU A 101 -20.68 24.83 21.92
C LEU A 101 -21.78 25.63 21.20
N VAL A 102 -22.20 25.15 20.04
CA VAL A 102 -23.40 25.60 19.34
C VAL A 102 -24.36 24.44 19.26
N THR A 103 -25.55 24.60 19.75
CA THR A 103 -26.63 23.62 19.61
C THR A 103 -27.75 24.21 18.77
N ILE A 104 -28.17 23.50 17.73
CA ILE A 104 -29.28 23.86 16.86
C ILE A 104 -30.26 22.70 16.90
N SER A 105 -31.45 22.94 17.43
CA SER A 105 -32.46 21.91 17.63
C SER A 105 -33.76 22.25 16.92
N ASN A 106 -34.73 21.34 16.98
CA ASN A 106 -36.02 21.47 16.33
C ASN A 106 -35.92 21.55 14.79
N LEU A 107 -34.99 20.74 14.19
CA LEU A 107 -34.84 20.68 12.73
C LEU A 107 -35.77 19.58 12.21
N ARG A 108 -37.02 19.92 11.88
CA ARG A 108 -38.05 18.98 11.42
C ARG A 108 -38.27 19.08 9.91
N TYR A 109 -38.23 17.91 9.23
CA TYR A 109 -38.50 17.80 7.82
C TYR A 109 -39.02 16.41 7.45
N GLY A 110 -39.55 16.24 6.23
CA GLY A 110 -40.13 15.01 5.71
C GLY A 110 -41.65 15.12 5.48
N PRO A 111 -42.27 14.13 4.84
CA PRO A 111 -43.71 14.05 4.64
C PRO A 111 -44.45 13.77 5.97
N GLY A 112 -45.74 14.06 6.03
CA GLY A 112 -46.52 13.79 7.22
C GLY A 112 -46.59 12.33 7.69
N THR A 113 -46.32 11.39 6.81
CA THR A 113 -46.31 9.95 7.09
C THR A 113 -44.96 9.44 7.58
N PHE A 114 -43.87 10.17 7.30
CA PHE A 114 -42.49 9.83 7.73
C PHE A 114 -41.69 11.10 7.95
N GLY A 115 -41.47 11.45 9.20
CA GLY A 115 -40.78 12.67 9.60
C GLY A 115 -39.48 12.42 10.35
N ILE A 116 -38.60 13.37 10.22
CA ILE A 116 -37.32 13.42 10.96
C ILE A 116 -37.29 14.69 11.79
N GLU A 117 -36.77 14.57 13.03
CA GLU A 117 -36.38 15.71 13.83
C GLU A 117 -34.89 15.57 14.19
N GLU A 118 -34.11 16.64 13.95
CA GLU A 118 -32.69 16.63 14.28
C GLU A 118 -32.27 17.69 15.27
N THR A 119 -31.17 17.37 15.95
CA THR A 119 -30.39 18.31 16.75
C THR A 119 -28.93 18.22 16.30
N TRP A 120 -28.38 19.36 15.93
CA TRP A 120 -26.95 19.49 15.61
C TRP A 120 -26.22 20.16 16.74
N VAL A 121 -25.06 19.60 17.07
CA VAL A 121 -24.18 20.16 18.12
C VAL A 121 -22.78 20.30 17.54
N PHE A 122 -22.29 21.53 17.51
CA PHE A 122 -20.89 21.81 17.11
C PHE A 122 -20.09 22.09 18.39
N THR A 123 -19.04 21.31 18.62
CA THR A 123 -18.09 21.51 19.73
C THR A 123 -16.76 21.98 19.16
N ILE A 124 -16.34 23.17 19.57
CA ILE A 124 -15.09 23.78 19.09
C ILE A 124 -13.94 23.28 19.96
N LEU A 125 -12.92 22.71 19.28
CA LEU A 125 -11.69 22.21 19.85
C LEU A 125 -10.49 23.06 19.36
N LYS A 126 -9.27 22.70 19.78
CA LYS A 126 -8.08 23.44 19.41
C LYS A 126 -7.81 23.37 17.89
N ASN A 127 -7.84 22.18 17.32
CA ASN A 127 -7.44 21.92 15.92
C ASN A 127 -8.55 21.21 15.12
N SER A 128 -9.77 21.19 15.63
CA SER A 128 -10.90 20.50 15.02
C SER A 128 -12.23 21.04 15.48
N ILE A 129 -13.27 20.68 14.76
CA ILE A 129 -14.66 20.91 15.15
C ILE A 129 -15.34 19.56 15.19
N LYS A 130 -15.94 19.20 16.32
CA LYS A 130 -16.83 18.05 16.39
C LYS A 130 -18.25 18.48 16.01
N TRP A 131 -18.83 17.77 15.06
CA TRP A 131 -20.21 17.95 14.63
C TRP A 131 -21.02 16.70 14.96
N GLN A 132 -21.86 16.77 16.00
CA GLN A 132 -22.76 15.70 16.35
C GLN A 132 -24.14 15.97 15.75
N ILE A 133 -24.69 14.96 15.10
CA ILE A 133 -26.04 14.93 14.55
C ILE A 133 -26.82 13.86 15.32
N LYS A 134 -27.81 14.30 16.11
CA LYS A 134 -28.81 13.39 16.66
C LYS A 134 -30.03 13.46 15.77
N ARG A 135 -30.44 12.32 15.20
CA ARG A 135 -31.60 12.19 14.34
C ARG A 135 -32.63 11.29 14.99
N ASP A 136 -33.83 11.84 15.20
CA ASP A 136 -34.98 11.11 15.70
C ASP A 136 -35.94 10.81 14.54
N TYR A 137 -36.15 9.52 14.25
CA TYR A 137 -37.16 9.07 13.31
C TYR A 137 -38.51 9.06 14.02
N LEU A 138 -39.44 9.88 13.54
CA LEU A 138 -40.73 10.08 14.23
C LEU A 138 -41.70 8.92 13.98
N ASN A 139 -41.50 8.17 12.90
CA ASN A 139 -42.31 7.06 12.48
C ASN A 139 -41.42 5.95 11.86
N ASP A 140 -41.94 4.72 11.75
CA ASP A 140 -41.37 3.69 10.91
C ASP A 140 -41.45 4.13 9.45
N GLY A 141 -40.41 3.82 8.67
CA GLY A 141 -40.39 4.19 7.24
C GLY A 141 -39.20 3.61 6.46
N THR A 142 -39.23 3.86 5.15
CA THR A 142 -38.15 3.46 4.23
C THR A 142 -37.70 4.69 3.45
N MET A 143 -36.43 4.82 3.28
CA MET A 143 -35.76 5.87 2.51
C MET A 143 -35.07 5.25 1.30
N ASP A 144 -35.20 5.90 0.13
CA ASP A 144 -34.45 5.49 -1.06
C ASP A 144 -32.97 5.90 -0.96
N GLN A 145 -32.68 7.03 -0.31
CA GLN A 145 -31.32 7.46 0.08
C GLN A 145 -31.36 8.13 1.45
N ASN A 146 -30.25 8.05 2.16
CA ASN A 146 -30.06 8.65 3.48
C ASN A 146 -28.82 9.58 3.46
N PHE A 147 -29.02 10.87 3.70
CA PHE A 147 -27.97 11.88 3.74
C PHE A 147 -27.65 12.26 5.17
N LEU A 148 -26.48 11.85 5.65
CA LEU A 148 -26.10 12.05 7.05
C LEU A 148 -24.58 12.27 7.22
N PRO A 149 -24.03 13.42 6.73
CA PRO A 149 -24.61 14.44 5.84
C PRO A 149 -24.30 14.25 4.34
N ALA A 150 -24.84 15.11 3.51
CA ALA A 150 -24.40 15.35 2.14
C ALA A 150 -23.49 16.56 2.07
N TRP A 151 -22.39 16.46 1.36
CA TRP A 151 -21.40 17.50 1.07
C TRP A 151 -21.45 17.84 -0.39
N LYS A 152 -21.60 19.12 -0.73
CA LYS A 152 -21.44 19.62 -2.10
C LYS A 152 -20.26 20.58 -2.12
N PHE A 153 -19.18 20.16 -2.68
CA PHE A 153 -17.99 20.99 -2.85
C PHE A 153 -18.13 21.95 -4.03
N ASN A 154 -17.31 23.00 -4.04
CA ASN A 154 -17.40 24.06 -5.06
C ASN A 154 -17.26 23.54 -6.50
N SER A 155 -16.39 22.54 -6.70
CA SER A 155 -16.13 21.93 -8.00
C SER A 155 -15.39 20.61 -7.83
N MET A 156 -15.19 19.88 -8.93
CA MET A 156 -14.31 18.70 -8.95
C MET A 156 -12.85 19.03 -8.66
N GLN A 157 -12.40 20.25 -8.96
CA GLN A 157 -11.03 20.70 -8.69
C GLN A 157 -10.81 21.15 -7.24
N THR A 158 -11.83 21.12 -6.40
CA THR A 158 -11.68 21.42 -4.96
C THR A 158 -10.66 20.50 -4.30
N TRP A 159 -10.65 19.24 -4.70
CA TRP A 159 -9.75 18.22 -4.17
C TRP A 159 -9.09 17.41 -5.28
N ASP A 160 -7.81 17.10 -5.12
CA ASP A 160 -7.09 16.21 -6.04
C ASP A 160 -7.49 14.75 -5.83
N GLY A 161 -7.88 14.37 -4.62
CA GLY A 161 -8.34 13.04 -4.29
C GLY A 161 -8.81 12.90 -2.84
N ALA A 162 -9.17 11.68 -2.46
CA ALA A 162 -9.57 11.33 -1.10
C ALA A 162 -9.12 9.92 -0.72
N VAL A 163 -8.33 9.79 0.34
CA VAL A 163 -8.00 8.51 0.97
C VAL A 163 -9.08 8.13 1.96
N LEU A 164 -9.53 6.89 1.88
CA LEU A 164 -10.55 6.31 2.73
C LEU A 164 -9.94 5.59 3.93
N SER A 165 -10.67 5.49 5.03
CA SER A 165 -10.23 4.78 6.24
C SER A 165 -9.99 3.28 6.04
N ASN A 166 -10.44 2.71 4.93
CA ASN A 166 -10.12 1.33 4.53
C ASN A 166 -8.82 1.23 3.72
N GLY A 167 -8.11 2.33 3.51
CA GLY A 167 -6.86 2.40 2.78
C GLY A 167 -7.01 2.65 1.27
N GLY A 168 -8.22 2.57 0.71
CA GLY A 168 -8.48 2.84 -0.69
C GLY A 168 -8.54 4.32 -1.04
N VAL A 169 -8.74 4.63 -2.30
CA VAL A 169 -8.89 5.99 -2.83
C VAL A 169 -10.27 6.17 -3.46
N ALA A 170 -10.87 7.35 -3.25
CA ALA A 170 -12.18 7.67 -3.79
C ALA A 170 -12.16 8.02 -5.28
N TRP A 171 -11.18 8.81 -5.70
CA TRP A 171 -10.95 9.16 -7.11
C TRP A 171 -9.49 9.55 -7.33
N CYS A 172 -9.10 9.61 -8.60
CA CYS A 172 -7.79 10.06 -9.05
C CYS A 172 -7.94 11.38 -9.81
N ARG A 173 -6.97 12.29 -9.67
CA ARG A 173 -6.95 13.61 -10.28
C ARG A 173 -7.22 13.60 -11.79
N PHE A 174 -6.72 12.60 -12.50
CA PHE A 174 -6.83 12.49 -13.96
C PHE A 174 -8.03 11.65 -14.42
N LEU A 175 -8.87 11.21 -13.50
CA LEU A 175 -10.04 10.43 -13.85
C LEU A 175 -11.18 11.35 -14.30
N GLU A 176 -11.25 11.59 -15.60
CA GLU A 176 -12.28 12.41 -16.24
C GLU A 176 -13.43 11.51 -16.70
N LYS A 177 -14.44 11.37 -15.86
CA LYS A 177 -15.71 10.71 -16.23
C LYS A 177 -16.82 11.76 -16.30
N GLU A 178 -17.69 11.65 -17.28
CA GLU A 178 -18.76 12.63 -17.45
C GLU A 178 -19.74 12.65 -16.28
N ASN A 179 -20.23 11.50 -15.89
CA ASN A 179 -21.05 11.32 -14.72
C ASN A 179 -20.65 10.00 -14.06
N PHE A 180 -20.29 10.08 -12.81
CA PHE A 180 -19.82 8.91 -12.09
C PHE A 180 -20.30 8.92 -10.64
N THR A 181 -20.92 7.84 -10.19
CA THR A 181 -21.33 7.66 -8.81
C THR A 181 -20.95 6.27 -8.35
N TYR A 182 -20.34 6.18 -7.19
CA TYR A 182 -20.07 4.91 -6.51
C TYR A 182 -20.13 5.07 -5.01
N GLY A 183 -20.36 3.96 -4.31
CA GLY A 183 -20.39 3.90 -2.88
C GLY A 183 -19.42 2.88 -2.31
N VAL A 184 -18.96 3.14 -1.10
CA VAL A 184 -18.00 2.28 -0.41
C VAL A 184 -18.25 2.27 1.10
N HIS A 185 -18.07 1.11 1.73
CA HIS A 185 -18.01 1.02 3.17
C HIS A 185 -16.68 1.58 3.69
N ALA A 186 -16.73 2.77 4.26
CA ALA A 186 -15.59 3.44 4.87
C ALA A 186 -16.06 4.31 6.03
N SER A 187 -15.29 4.33 7.12
CA SER A 187 -15.63 5.11 8.30
C SER A 187 -15.15 6.56 8.21
N GLY A 188 -14.04 6.83 7.55
CA GLY A 188 -13.44 8.17 7.46
C GLY A 188 -12.92 8.49 6.07
N ILE A 189 -12.72 9.78 5.83
CA ILE A 189 -12.25 10.30 4.55
C ILE A 189 -11.22 11.38 4.84
N THR A 190 -10.12 11.39 4.08
CA THR A 190 -9.14 12.48 4.07
C THR A 190 -9.02 12.99 2.64
N PHE A 191 -9.65 14.13 2.37
CA PHE A 191 -9.49 14.88 1.13
C PHE A 191 -8.18 15.64 1.14
N TRP A 192 -7.55 15.79 -0.03
CA TRP A 192 -6.36 16.64 -0.17
C TRP A 192 -6.38 17.47 -1.43
N ASN A 193 -5.70 18.61 -1.36
CA ASN A 193 -5.35 19.42 -2.49
C ASN A 193 -3.87 19.82 -2.36
N ARG A 194 -3.04 19.27 -3.25
CA ARG A 194 -1.59 19.47 -3.23
C ARG A 194 -1.20 20.92 -3.49
N MET A 195 -1.85 21.55 -4.46
CA MET A 195 -1.54 22.94 -4.86
C MET A 195 -1.76 23.92 -3.72
N ASN A 196 -2.82 23.69 -2.93
CA ASN A 196 -3.20 24.53 -1.80
C ASN A 196 -2.58 24.05 -0.49
N ASN A 197 -1.78 23.00 -0.50
CA ASN A 197 -1.21 22.36 0.68
C ASN A 197 -2.25 22.15 1.81
N SER A 198 -3.41 21.61 1.45
CA SER A 198 -4.52 21.45 2.37
C SER A 198 -5.07 20.02 2.36
N CYS A 199 -5.45 19.55 3.53
CA CYS A 199 -6.23 18.35 3.74
C CYS A 199 -7.44 18.65 4.61
N PHE A 200 -8.55 17.99 4.30
CA PHE A 200 -9.75 17.99 5.11
C PHE A 200 -10.11 16.56 5.49
N ARG A 201 -10.05 16.28 6.78
CA ARG A 201 -10.34 14.95 7.32
C ARG A 201 -11.69 14.95 8.02
N ILE A 202 -12.50 13.96 7.69
CA ILE A 202 -13.82 13.72 8.30
C ILE A 202 -13.79 12.32 8.91
N VAL A 203 -13.83 12.22 10.22
CA VAL A 203 -13.78 10.94 10.97
C VAL A 203 -15.06 10.78 11.77
N PRO A 204 -15.96 9.87 11.38
CA PRO A 204 -17.16 9.58 12.18
C PRO A 204 -16.81 8.71 13.39
N GLU A 205 -17.39 9.08 14.54
CA GLU A 205 -17.46 8.25 15.74
C GLU A 205 -18.80 7.48 15.67
N ILE A 206 -18.77 6.19 15.41
CA ILE A 206 -19.97 5.39 15.16
C ILE A 206 -20.06 4.27 16.21
N GLY A 207 -21.31 3.94 16.60
CA GLY A 207 -21.58 2.83 17.50
C GLY A 207 -21.24 1.46 16.88
N LYS A 208 -21.16 0.46 17.71
CA LYS A 208 -21.05 -0.93 17.25
C LYS A 208 -22.33 -1.31 16.47
N ASP A 209 -22.18 -2.19 15.50
CA ASP A 209 -23.26 -2.70 14.65
C ASP A 209 -23.87 -1.66 13.68
N VAL A 210 -23.17 -0.56 13.42
CA VAL A 210 -23.51 0.39 12.36
C VAL A 210 -22.37 0.41 11.33
N PHE A 211 -22.69 0.13 10.09
CA PHE A 211 -21.73 0.08 9.01
C PHE A 211 -21.70 1.43 8.28
N PRO A 212 -20.68 2.26 8.53
CA PRO A 212 -20.57 3.54 7.84
C PRO A 212 -20.30 3.31 6.37
N ALA A 213 -20.86 4.20 5.57
CA ALA A 213 -20.73 4.15 4.13
C ALA A 213 -20.64 5.56 3.54
N VAL A 214 -20.01 5.65 2.39
CA VAL A 214 -19.78 6.89 1.67
C VAL A 214 -20.10 6.67 0.21
N SER A 215 -20.86 7.57 -0.40
CA SER A 215 -20.96 7.62 -1.86
C SER A 215 -20.38 8.91 -2.42
N PHE A 216 -19.72 8.81 -3.55
CA PHE A 216 -19.08 9.90 -4.28
C PHE A 216 -19.77 10.08 -5.61
N THR A 217 -20.03 11.30 -5.97
CA THR A 217 -20.61 11.66 -7.27
C THR A 217 -19.84 12.82 -7.87
N HIS A 218 -19.32 12.65 -9.07
CA HIS A 218 -18.87 13.76 -9.88
C HIS A 218 -19.61 13.79 -11.23
N SER A 219 -19.70 14.94 -11.81
CA SER A 219 -20.45 15.14 -13.05
C SER A 219 -19.71 16.04 -14.02
N LYS A 220 -20.05 15.91 -15.28
CA LYS A 220 -19.56 16.76 -16.36
C LYS A 220 -19.82 18.26 -16.16
N ASN A 221 -20.72 18.63 -15.27
CA ASN A 221 -20.97 20.02 -14.89
C ASN A 221 -20.00 20.52 -13.81
N ASN A 222 -18.87 19.85 -13.64
CA ASN A 222 -17.84 20.18 -12.66
C ASN A 222 -18.32 20.10 -11.20
N ALA A 223 -19.30 19.27 -10.89
CA ALA A 223 -19.82 19.11 -9.55
C ALA A 223 -19.18 17.91 -8.85
N LEU A 224 -18.83 18.08 -7.57
CA LEU A 224 -18.38 17.02 -6.68
C LEU A 224 -19.30 16.95 -5.48
N GLY A 225 -19.96 15.82 -5.32
CA GLY A 225 -20.81 15.51 -4.17
C GLY A 225 -20.29 14.31 -3.40
N VAL A 226 -20.43 14.37 -2.08
CA VAL A 226 -20.14 13.24 -1.19
C VAL A 226 -21.29 13.08 -0.23
N VAL A 227 -21.80 11.87 -0.07
CA VAL A 227 -22.83 11.54 0.90
C VAL A 227 -22.26 10.56 1.90
N GLN A 228 -22.31 10.92 3.18
CA GLN A 228 -22.08 10.00 4.28
C GLN A 228 -23.40 9.42 4.72
N THR A 229 -23.42 8.12 4.94
CA THR A 229 -24.58 7.38 5.40
C THR A 229 -24.14 6.19 6.26
N TYR A 230 -25.08 5.33 6.60
CA TYR A 230 -24.80 4.05 7.27
C TYR A 230 -25.84 3.02 6.84
N SER A 231 -25.51 1.77 7.07
CA SER A 231 -26.44 0.64 6.93
C SER A 231 -26.40 -0.24 8.17
N ASP A 232 -27.42 -1.06 8.36
CA ASP A 232 -27.50 -2.02 9.46
C ASP A 232 -26.72 -3.31 9.18
N SER A 233 -26.31 -3.49 7.94
CA SER A 233 -25.54 -4.65 7.48
C SER A 233 -24.56 -4.24 6.37
N GLU A 234 -23.54 -5.06 6.17
CA GLU A 234 -22.68 -4.93 4.99
C GLU A 234 -23.46 -5.29 3.71
N VAL A 235 -23.21 -4.54 2.65
CA VAL A 235 -23.76 -4.86 1.33
C VAL A 235 -23.15 -6.18 0.85
N THR A 236 -24.00 -7.07 0.36
CA THR A 236 -23.59 -8.38 -0.17
C THR A 236 -23.95 -8.52 -1.63
N THR A 237 -23.14 -9.28 -2.37
CA THR A 237 -23.42 -9.63 -3.74
C THR A 237 -24.49 -10.73 -3.84
N LYS A 238 -24.96 -11.03 -5.06
CA LYS A 238 -25.84 -12.19 -5.35
C LYS A 238 -25.23 -13.54 -4.94
N TYR A 239 -23.92 -13.60 -4.70
CA TYR A 239 -23.21 -14.79 -4.23
C TYR A 239 -23.08 -14.87 -2.71
N GLY A 240 -23.60 -13.90 -1.97
CA GLY A 240 -23.46 -13.83 -0.52
C GLY A 240 -22.13 -13.27 -0.04
N LEU A 241 -21.29 -12.78 -0.95
CA LEU A 241 -20.00 -12.19 -0.62
C LEU A 241 -20.14 -10.77 -0.11
N ARG A 242 -19.32 -10.42 0.87
CA ARG A 242 -19.20 -9.04 1.36
C ARG A 242 -18.64 -8.16 0.24
N ARG A 243 -19.27 -7.03 0.05
CA ARG A 243 -18.85 -6.04 -0.94
C ARG A 243 -18.51 -4.71 -0.28
N PHE A 244 -17.39 -4.15 -0.65
CA PHE A 244 -16.92 -2.88 -0.10
C PHE A 244 -17.21 -1.70 -1.03
N ILE A 245 -17.43 -1.97 -2.31
CA ILE A 245 -17.66 -0.95 -3.33
C ILE A 245 -18.85 -1.36 -4.20
N GLU A 246 -19.70 -0.40 -4.48
CA GLU A 246 -20.83 -0.50 -5.39
C GLU A 246 -20.85 0.70 -6.31
N THR A 247 -21.44 0.52 -7.49
CA THR A 247 -21.71 1.61 -8.43
C THR A 247 -23.16 2.05 -8.36
N GLY A 248 -23.39 3.30 -8.62
CA GLY A 248 -24.72 3.90 -8.61
C GLY A 248 -25.00 4.76 -7.40
N SER A 249 -26.05 5.55 -7.49
CA SER A 249 -26.44 6.53 -6.45
C SER A 249 -27.21 5.90 -5.27
N ASP A 250 -27.76 4.73 -5.48
CA ASP A 250 -28.65 4.02 -4.56
C ASP A 250 -27.98 2.82 -3.90
N VAL A 251 -26.66 2.78 -3.91
CA VAL A 251 -25.83 1.64 -3.50
C VAL A 251 -26.11 1.13 -2.08
N PHE A 252 -26.54 2.03 -1.17
CA PHE A 252 -26.88 1.69 0.22
C PHE A 252 -28.39 1.83 0.50
N ALA A 253 -29.22 1.73 -0.54
CA ALA A 253 -30.66 1.91 -0.48
C ALA A 253 -31.40 0.59 -0.85
N PRO A 254 -32.68 0.47 -0.51
CA PRO A 254 -33.41 1.34 0.42
C PRO A 254 -33.03 1.09 1.89
N VAL A 255 -33.11 2.12 2.72
CA VAL A 255 -32.86 2.04 4.15
C VAL A 255 -34.19 2.02 4.89
N SER A 256 -34.48 0.92 5.59
CA SER A 256 -35.67 0.80 6.44
C SER A 256 -35.34 1.15 7.87
N VAL A 257 -36.07 2.03 8.47
CA VAL A 257 -35.87 2.45 9.84
C VAL A 257 -37.13 2.28 10.68
N LYS A 258 -36.93 2.01 11.93
CA LYS A 258 -38.01 2.04 12.94
C LYS A 258 -38.05 3.41 13.62
N LYS A 259 -39.16 3.76 14.28
CA LYS A 259 -39.22 4.88 15.17
C LYS A 259 -38.15 4.73 16.26
N SER A 260 -37.05 5.47 16.10
CA SER A 260 -35.84 5.35 16.92
C SER A 260 -35.01 6.62 16.83
N SER A 261 -33.91 6.64 17.54
CA SER A 261 -32.92 7.74 17.49
C SER A 261 -31.56 7.21 17.13
N VAL A 262 -30.86 7.88 16.21
CA VAL A 262 -29.46 7.64 15.90
C VAL A 262 -28.63 8.89 16.20
N THR A 263 -27.42 8.70 16.69
CA THR A 263 -26.47 9.79 16.91
C THR A 263 -25.15 9.45 16.24
N ILE A 264 -24.67 10.35 15.39
CA ILE A 264 -23.36 10.26 14.76
C ILE A 264 -22.59 11.54 15.10
N CYS A 265 -21.32 11.39 15.43
CA CYS A 265 -20.41 12.50 15.69
C CYS A 265 -19.28 12.48 14.68
N TYR A 266 -19.08 13.59 13.97
CA TYR A 266 -17.97 13.77 13.03
C TYR A 266 -16.89 14.65 13.64
N SER A 267 -15.64 14.18 13.66
CA SER A 267 -14.47 15.03 13.86
C SER A 267 -14.05 15.62 12.53
N LEU A 268 -14.08 16.94 12.42
CA LEU A 268 -13.68 17.70 11.25
C LEU A 268 -12.31 18.33 11.53
N GLU A 269 -11.29 17.95 10.74
CA GLU A 269 -9.91 18.36 10.95
C GLU A 269 -9.32 18.96 9.68
N ALA A 270 -8.57 20.05 9.83
CA ALA A 270 -7.77 20.64 8.77
C ALA A 270 -6.29 20.37 9.01
N LEU A 271 -5.63 19.77 8.02
CA LEU A 271 -4.21 19.46 8.02
C LEU A 271 -3.56 20.11 6.79
N SER A 272 -2.23 20.25 6.78
CA SER A 272 -1.49 20.48 5.55
C SER A 272 -1.26 19.16 4.84
N TYR A 273 -1.17 19.21 3.50
CA TYR A 273 -0.83 18.03 2.71
C TYR A 273 0.58 17.51 3.06
N ASP A 274 1.53 18.43 3.18
CA ASP A 274 2.92 18.09 3.52
C ASP A 274 3.04 17.47 4.92
N GLU A 275 2.22 17.91 5.90
CA GLU A 275 2.19 17.28 7.24
C GLU A 275 1.46 15.93 7.24
N ALA A 276 0.37 15.80 6.48
CA ALA A 276 -0.42 14.58 6.45
C ALA A 276 0.29 13.42 5.75
N TYR A 277 1.15 13.74 4.76
CA TYR A 277 1.85 12.77 3.91
C TYR A 277 3.36 12.99 3.90
N ASP A 278 3.91 13.42 5.04
CA ASP A 278 5.36 13.62 5.23
C ASP A 278 6.09 12.27 5.30
N ARG A 279 6.66 11.87 4.18
CA ARG A 279 7.52 10.68 4.07
C ARG A 279 9.01 11.00 4.20
N GLY A 280 9.37 12.22 4.59
CA GLY A 280 10.74 12.71 4.73
C GLY A 280 11.18 13.56 3.55
N THR A 281 12.46 13.52 3.20
CA THR A 281 13.03 14.30 2.09
C THR A 281 13.69 13.37 1.09
N LEU A 282 13.15 13.27 -0.11
CA LEU A 282 13.64 12.41 -1.19
C LEU A 282 14.57 13.24 -2.09
N LYS A 283 15.88 12.96 -2.04
CA LYS A 283 16.85 13.63 -2.93
C LYS A 283 16.81 13.06 -4.33
N GLY A 284 17.00 13.90 -5.35
CA GLY A 284 17.07 13.51 -6.76
C GLY A 284 15.76 12.96 -7.35
N ILE A 285 14.66 13.00 -6.60
CA ILE A 285 13.32 12.52 -7.01
C ILE A 285 12.28 13.60 -6.68
N ASP A 286 11.27 13.73 -7.52
CA ASP A 286 10.13 14.58 -7.18
C ASP A 286 9.26 13.93 -6.09
N GLU A 287 9.50 14.35 -4.87
CA GLU A 287 8.83 13.88 -3.66
C GLU A 287 7.30 14.07 -3.73
N ARG A 288 6.83 15.17 -4.31
CA ARG A 288 5.38 15.44 -4.42
C ARG A 288 4.69 14.45 -5.33
N SER A 289 5.26 14.17 -6.49
CA SER A 289 4.70 13.18 -7.42
C SER A 289 4.77 11.77 -6.86
N VAL A 290 5.84 11.40 -6.14
CA VAL A 290 5.91 10.13 -5.40
C VAL A 290 4.77 10.02 -4.39
N ASN A 291 4.56 11.07 -3.57
CA ASN A 291 3.47 11.08 -2.59
C ASN A 291 2.09 10.96 -3.24
N GLU A 292 1.86 11.66 -4.36
CA GLU A 292 0.59 11.55 -5.08
C GLU A 292 0.37 10.17 -5.70
N ILE A 293 1.39 9.57 -6.32
CA ILE A 293 1.29 8.21 -6.86
C ILE A 293 0.89 7.23 -5.75
N LEU A 294 1.53 7.34 -4.58
CA LEU A 294 1.23 6.48 -3.43
C LEU A 294 -0.16 6.73 -2.83
N ASN A 295 -0.67 7.96 -2.91
CA ASN A 295 -1.99 8.31 -2.40
C ASN A 295 -3.12 8.12 -3.44
N THR A 296 -2.81 7.90 -4.71
CA THR A 296 -3.77 7.70 -5.80
C THR A 296 -3.64 6.32 -6.42
N ILE A 297 -2.78 6.19 -7.41
CA ILE A 297 -2.70 4.99 -8.24
C ILE A 297 -2.38 3.73 -7.42
N ALA A 298 -1.44 3.81 -6.49
CA ALA A 298 -1.10 2.67 -5.64
C ALA A 298 -2.28 2.15 -4.78
N ARG A 299 -3.25 3.01 -4.48
CA ARG A 299 -4.46 2.68 -3.71
C ARG A 299 -5.68 2.46 -4.58
N TYR A 300 -5.51 2.60 -5.89
CA TYR A 300 -6.63 2.63 -6.81
C TYR A 300 -7.28 1.27 -6.93
N SER A 301 -8.57 1.22 -6.67
CA SER A 301 -9.33 -0.01 -6.65
C SER A 301 -10.66 0.08 -7.40
N VAL A 302 -11.06 1.29 -7.77
CA VAL A 302 -12.28 1.51 -8.56
C VAL A 302 -11.94 2.38 -9.75
N VAL A 303 -12.24 1.91 -10.93
CA VAL A 303 -11.98 2.63 -12.17
C VAL A 303 -13.21 3.38 -12.60
N ASP A 304 -14.29 2.67 -12.75
CA ASP A 304 -15.57 3.17 -13.22
C ASP A 304 -16.72 2.23 -12.82
N GLN A 305 -17.85 2.41 -13.44
CA GLN A 305 -19.03 1.58 -13.22
C GLN A 305 -18.81 0.08 -13.49
N ASN A 306 -17.75 -0.30 -14.20
CA ASN A 306 -17.42 -1.70 -14.47
C ASN A 306 -16.58 -2.32 -13.35
N LEU A 307 -16.04 -1.54 -12.43
CA LEU A 307 -15.26 -2.00 -11.28
C LEU A 307 -14.08 -2.91 -11.64
N TYR A 308 -13.44 -2.66 -12.77
CA TYR A 308 -12.36 -3.49 -13.25
C TYR A 308 -11.01 -2.91 -12.83
N GLY A 309 -10.35 -3.55 -11.89
CA GLY A 309 -9.03 -3.16 -11.42
C GLY A 309 -8.20 -4.37 -11.05
N SER A 310 -6.90 -4.29 -11.25
CA SER A 310 -5.98 -5.40 -10.97
C SER A 310 -5.60 -5.55 -9.49
N ASN A 311 -5.97 -4.61 -8.66
CA ASN A 311 -5.69 -4.60 -7.24
C ASN A 311 -6.93 -4.82 -6.39
N GLY A 312 -7.77 -5.72 -6.75
CA GLY A 312 -9.09 -5.99 -6.23
C GLY A 312 -9.31 -6.11 -4.72
N TRP A 313 -8.34 -5.78 -3.90
CA TRP A 313 -8.51 -5.83 -2.47
C TRP A 313 -9.61 -4.86 -2.00
N ARG A 314 -10.52 -5.36 -1.18
CA ARG A 314 -11.66 -4.60 -0.62
C ARG A 314 -12.57 -3.93 -1.64
N THR A 315 -12.45 -4.26 -2.92
CA THR A 315 -13.25 -3.64 -3.97
C THR A 315 -14.39 -4.50 -4.46
N GLY A 316 -14.40 -5.76 -4.08
CA GLY A 316 -15.33 -6.71 -4.63
C GLY A 316 -14.88 -7.32 -5.95
N PHE A 317 -13.64 -7.10 -6.30
CA PHE A 317 -12.99 -7.70 -7.46
C PHE A 317 -11.58 -8.16 -7.06
N ALA A 318 -11.32 -9.44 -7.09
CA ALA A 318 -10.04 -10.02 -6.74
C ALA A 318 -9.36 -10.60 -7.98
N VAL A 319 -8.05 -10.40 -8.04
CA VAL A 319 -7.17 -10.91 -9.10
C VAL A 319 -6.00 -11.62 -8.43
N LEU A 320 -6.10 -12.94 -8.26
CA LEU A 320 -5.16 -13.72 -7.46
C LEU A 320 -3.93 -14.19 -8.24
N GLN A 321 -3.81 -13.87 -9.52
CA GLN A 321 -2.59 -14.14 -10.30
C GLN A 321 -1.52 -13.05 -10.15
N GLU A 322 -1.77 -11.99 -9.40
CA GLU A 322 -0.87 -10.85 -9.25
C GLU A 322 -0.05 -10.97 -7.94
N GLN A 323 1.14 -11.52 -8.02
CA GLN A 323 2.06 -11.79 -6.91
C GLN A 323 2.75 -10.56 -6.29
N TRP A 324 2.28 -9.38 -6.57
CA TRP A 324 2.86 -8.11 -6.07
C TRP A 324 1.93 -7.30 -5.19
N LEU A 325 0.69 -7.76 -4.96
CA LEU A 325 -0.32 -6.95 -4.27
C LEU A 325 0.09 -6.59 -2.83
N ALA A 326 0.77 -7.50 -2.14
CA ALA A 326 1.31 -7.23 -0.81
C ALA A 326 2.39 -6.13 -0.80
N LEU A 327 3.12 -5.94 -1.91
CA LEU A 327 4.23 -4.99 -1.99
C LEU A 327 3.77 -3.52 -1.97
N PHE A 328 2.54 -3.23 -2.32
CA PHE A 328 2.03 -1.86 -2.21
C PHE A 328 2.09 -1.34 -0.78
N GLY A 329 1.78 -2.17 0.22
CA GLY A 329 1.83 -1.81 1.63
C GLY A 329 3.19 -1.31 2.06
N LEU A 330 4.27 -1.85 1.49
CA LEU A 330 5.64 -1.44 1.77
C LEU A 330 5.90 0.03 1.39
N ALA A 331 5.41 0.49 0.24
CA ALA A 331 5.67 1.84 -0.25
C ALA A 331 4.60 2.85 0.21
N ILE A 332 3.34 2.43 0.30
CA ILE A 332 2.24 3.25 0.80
C ILE A 332 2.48 3.63 2.27
N ASP A 333 3.01 2.71 3.05
CA ASP A 333 3.31 2.89 4.48
C ASP A 333 2.10 3.35 5.30
N ASP A 334 0.97 2.69 5.07
CA ASP A 334 -0.29 2.98 5.75
C ASP A 334 -0.80 1.73 6.49
N PRO A 335 -0.87 1.76 7.83
CA PRO A 335 -1.34 0.61 8.61
C PRO A 335 -2.76 0.14 8.24
N GLU A 336 -3.63 1.06 7.80
CA GLU A 336 -4.99 0.71 7.38
C GLU A 336 -5.00 -0.05 6.05
N TYR A 337 -4.14 0.35 5.11
CA TYR A 337 -3.95 -0.38 3.86
C TYR A 337 -3.42 -1.80 4.12
N ILE A 338 -2.36 -1.92 4.94
CA ILE A 338 -1.75 -3.20 5.30
C ILE A 338 -2.77 -4.12 5.98
N ARG A 339 -3.54 -3.60 6.94
CA ARG A 339 -4.62 -4.34 7.61
C ARG A 339 -5.70 -4.77 6.62
N GLY A 340 -6.10 -3.88 5.73
CA GLY A 340 -7.11 -4.17 4.71
C GLY A 340 -6.72 -5.31 3.81
N TYR A 341 -5.46 -5.35 3.38
CA TYR A 341 -4.97 -6.44 2.54
C TYR A 341 -4.89 -7.77 3.30
N SER A 342 -4.48 -7.77 4.58
CA SER A 342 -4.57 -8.98 5.43
C SER A 342 -5.98 -9.55 5.49
N GLN A 343 -7.01 -8.70 5.63
CA GLN A 343 -8.40 -9.12 5.66
C GLN A 343 -8.87 -9.69 4.30
N THR A 344 -8.39 -9.11 3.20
CA THR A 344 -8.66 -9.63 1.86
C THR A 344 -8.10 -11.03 1.68
N LEU A 345 -6.84 -11.25 2.00
CA LEU A 345 -6.22 -12.57 1.95
C LEU A 345 -6.94 -13.60 2.84
N GLU A 346 -7.36 -13.22 4.06
CA GLU A 346 -8.15 -14.09 4.92
C GLU A 346 -9.46 -14.52 4.24
N TYR A 347 -10.10 -13.60 3.54
CA TYR A 347 -11.34 -13.89 2.82
C TYR A 347 -11.10 -14.82 1.63
N GLU A 348 -10.10 -14.51 0.79
CA GLU A 348 -9.74 -15.28 -0.40
C GLU A 348 -9.31 -16.72 -0.04
N LYS A 349 -8.57 -16.88 1.05
CA LYS A 349 -8.18 -18.17 1.61
C LYS A 349 -9.38 -19.12 1.79
N ASP A 350 -10.51 -18.59 2.23
CA ASP A 350 -11.69 -19.38 2.56
C ASP A 350 -12.64 -19.57 1.37
N HIS A 351 -12.55 -18.72 0.35
CA HIS A 351 -13.52 -18.69 -0.77
C HIS A 351 -12.95 -19.03 -2.14
N ALA A 352 -11.68 -18.68 -2.42
CA ALA A 352 -11.06 -18.89 -3.72
C ALA A 352 -10.37 -20.26 -3.86
N ILE A 353 -9.86 -20.83 -2.76
CA ILE A 353 -9.08 -22.06 -2.81
C ILE A 353 -9.99 -23.27 -2.74
N GLN A 354 -9.94 -24.10 -3.79
CA GLN A 354 -10.74 -25.29 -3.93
C GLN A 354 -10.19 -26.44 -3.06
N PRO A 355 -10.99 -27.49 -2.78
CA PRO A 355 -10.54 -28.61 -1.94
C PRO A 355 -9.31 -29.36 -2.46
N ASP A 356 -9.06 -29.35 -3.76
CA ASP A 356 -7.89 -29.97 -4.39
C ASP A 356 -6.64 -29.07 -4.37
N GLY A 357 -6.77 -27.85 -3.88
CA GLY A 357 -5.70 -26.84 -3.80
C GLY A 357 -5.70 -25.85 -4.96
N ARG A 358 -6.57 -26.02 -5.96
CA ARG A 358 -6.66 -25.06 -7.06
C ARG A 358 -7.13 -23.70 -6.55
N VAL A 359 -6.42 -22.62 -6.91
CA VAL A 359 -6.80 -21.25 -6.62
C VAL A 359 -7.53 -20.69 -7.84
N LEU A 360 -8.78 -20.29 -7.67
CA LEU A 360 -9.52 -19.62 -8.74
C LEU A 360 -9.07 -18.17 -8.84
N PRO A 361 -8.61 -17.72 -10.03
CA PRO A 361 -7.85 -16.48 -10.14
C PRO A 361 -8.68 -15.22 -9.96
N ARG A 362 -9.98 -15.27 -10.15
CA ARG A 362 -10.82 -14.07 -10.16
C ARG A 362 -12.10 -14.22 -9.35
N TRP A 363 -12.48 -13.13 -8.75
CA TRP A 363 -13.79 -12.94 -8.16
C TRP A 363 -14.59 -11.95 -9.00
N HIS A 364 -15.84 -12.29 -9.28
CA HIS A 364 -16.60 -11.80 -10.40
C HIS A 364 -17.46 -10.58 -10.13
N HIS A 365 -17.54 -9.74 -11.14
CA HIS A 365 -18.58 -8.76 -11.33
C HIS A 365 -19.41 -9.00 -12.61
N ASP A 366 -18.90 -9.71 -13.62
CA ASP A 366 -19.62 -9.98 -14.87
C ASP A 366 -19.50 -11.44 -15.33
N ALA A 367 -20.64 -12.11 -15.49
CA ALA A 367 -20.73 -13.52 -15.88
C ALA A 367 -20.20 -13.81 -17.30
N GLY A 368 -20.04 -12.78 -18.14
CA GLY A 368 -19.53 -12.94 -19.50
C GLY A 368 -18.06 -13.33 -19.59
N ASP A 369 -17.29 -13.07 -18.52
CA ASP A 369 -15.85 -13.31 -18.47
C ASP A 369 -15.47 -14.72 -17.96
N GLY A 370 -16.42 -15.47 -17.42
CA GLY A 370 -16.15 -16.78 -16.82
C GLY A 370 -16.13 -17.93 -17.82
N MET A 371 -15.31 -18.93 -17.51
CA MET A 371 -15.36 -20.23 -18.17
C MET A 371 -16.69 -20.94 -17.86
N PRO A 372 -17.29 -21.67 -18.79
CA PRO A 372 -18.50 -22.42 -18.52
C PRO A 372 -18.36 -23.34 -17.29
N ASN A 373 -19.33 -23.29 -16.39
CA ASN A 373 -19.43 -24.13 -15.19
C ASN A 373 -18.27 -23.98 -14.17
N THR A 374 -17.50 -22.88 -14.20
CA THR A 374 -16.37 -22.67 -13.29
C THR A 374 -16.69 -21.78 -12.09
N PHE A 375 -17.82 -21.10 -12.07
CA PHE A 375 -18.22 -20.25 -10.96
C PHE A 375 -18.52 -21.05 -9.70
N THR A 376 -17.93 -20.65 -8.59
CA THR A 376 -18.33 -21.14 -7.27
C THR A 376 -19.61 -20.45 -6.81
N LYS A 377 -20.22 -20.98 -5.74
CA LYS A 377 -21.34 -20.31 -5.06
C LYS A 377 -20.97 -18.91 -4.55
N ASP A 378 -19.68 -18.67 -4.30
CA ASP A 378 -19.14 -17.42 -3.76
C ASP A 378 -18.67 -16.46 -4.87
N GLY A 379 -18.84 -16.83 -6.15
CA GLY A 379 -18.53 -15.97 -7.29
C GLY A 379 -17.08 -15.99 -7.77
N TYR A 380 -16.24 -16.85 -7.24
CA TYR A 380 -14.88 -17.06 -7.79
C TYR A 380 -14.95 -17.95 -9.04
N TYR A 381 -14.06 -17.71 -10.00
CA TYR A 381 -14.10 -18.39 -11.29
C TYR A 381 -12.74 -18.46 -11.99
N GLU A 382 -12.62 -19.42 -12.92
CA GLU A 382 -11.58 -19.39 -13.96
C GLU A 382 -11.96 -18.34 -15.02
N CYS A 383 -10.98 -17.66 -15.55
CA CYS A 383 -11.27 -16.68 -16.58
C CYS A 383 -11.35 -17.30 -17.98
N GLN A 384 -12.03 -16.62 -18.91
CA GLN A 384 -12.22 -17.07 -20.28
C GLN A 384 -10.92 -17.33 -21.06
N TRP A 385 -9.80 -16.85 -20.55
CA TRP A 385 -8.49 -17.02 -21.20
C TRP A 385 -7.83 -18.37 -20.91
N GLY A 386 -8.50 -19.24 -20.15
CA GLY A 386 -8.04 -20.58 -19.85
C GLY A 386 -7.63 -20.80 -18.40
N TYR A 387 -6.87 -21.85 -18.18
CA TYR A 387 -6.33 -22.20 -16.88
C TYR A 387 -5.21 -21.22 -16.47
N MET A 388 -5.42 -20.51 -15.37
CA MET A 388 -4.43 -19.61 -14.80
C MET A 388 -3.72 -20.30 -13.63
N LEU A 389 -2.59 -20.94 -13.91
CA LEU A 389 -1.85 -21.69 -12.90
C LEU A 389 -0.79 -20.86 -12.16
N ASP A 390 -0.60 -19.62 -12.50
CA ASP A 390 0.18 -18.63 -11.74
C ASP A 390 -0.50 -18.24 -10.43
N SER A 391 -1.81 -18.37 -10.31
CA SER A 391 -2.58 -18.01 -9.11
C SER A 391 -2.17 -18.79 -7.87
N GLN A 392 -1.80 -20.07 -7.99
CA GLN A 392 -1.39 -20.91 -6.89
C GLN A 392 -0.10 -20.40 -6.22
N PRO A 393 1.01 -20.21 -6.96
CA PRO A 393 2.21 -19.62 -6.37
C PRO A 393 2.04 -18.14 -6.03
N ALA A 394 1.28 -17.35 -6.80
CA ALA A 394 1.04 -15.95 -6.51
C ALA A 394 0.37 -15.74 -5.16
N PHE A 395 -0.69 -16.49 -4.86
CA PHE A 395 -1.35 -16.44 -3.56
C PHE A 395 -0.38 -16.76 -2.40
N ALA A 396 0.43 -17.81 -2.56
CA ALA A 396 1.40 -18.20 -1.55
C ALA A 396 2.49 -17.13 -1.35
N ILE A 397 2.91 -16.45 -2.42
CA ILE A 397 3.86 -15.33 -2.38
C ILE A 397 3.26 -14.13 -1.66
N ASP A 398 2.02 -13.75 -1.98
CA ASP A 398 1.35 -12.60 -1.37
C ASP A 398 1.14 -12.81 0.14
N VAL A 399 0.79 -14.02 0.56
CA VAL A 399 0.72 -14.36 1.99
C VAL A 399 2.08 -14.21 2.67
N ALA A 400 3.16 -14.66 2.04
CA ALA A 400 4.50 -14.53 2.59
C ALA A 400 4.99 -13.07 2.67
N GLU A 401 4.76 -12.28 1.63
CA GLU A 401 5.12 -10.84 1.60
C GLU A 401 4.26 -10.04 2.61
N GLN A 402 2.97 -10.36 2.75
CA GLN A 402 2.10 -9.72 3.74
C GLN A 402 2.51 -10.09 5.17
N PHE A 403 2.97 -11.32 5.40
CA PHE A 403 3.54 -11.72 6.68
C PHE A 403 4.81 -10.92 7.00
N ASP A 404 5.64 -10.64 6.02
CA ASP A 404 6.81 -9.78 6.20
C ASP A 404 6.40 -8.35 6.63
N MET A 405 5.26 -7.85 6.20
CA MET A 405 4.73 -6.56 6.65
C MET A 405 4.18 -6.61 8.08
N THR A 406 3.47 -7.66 8.45
CA THR A 406 2.76 -7.73 9.73
C THR A 406 3.58 -8.35 10.86
N GLY A 407 4.41 -9.33 10.57
CA GLY A 407 5.15 -10.12 11.57
C GLY A 407 4.25 -11.02 12.44
N ASP A 408 2.98 -11.16 12.09
CA ASP A 408 1.99 -11.91 12.89
C ASP A 408 2.03 -13.41 12.57
N ARG A 409 2.76 -14.16 13.39
CA ARG A 409 2.86 -15.63 13.25
C ARG A 409 1.53 -16.36 13.44
N PHE A 410 0.63 -15.80 14.25
CA PHE A 410 -0.68 -16.41 14.45
C PHE A 410 -1.52 -16.27 13.18
N TRP A 411 -1.48 -15.09 12.55
CA TRP A 411 -2.10 -14.86 11.26
C TRP A 411 -1.52 -15.81 10.19
N LEU A 412 -0.19 -15.90 10.06
CA LEU A 412 0.46 -16.81 9.11
C LEU A 412 0.01 -18.27 9.31
N GLY A 413 -0.10 -18.72 10.56
CA GLY A 413 -0.53 -20.08 10.89
C GLY A 413 -1.92 -20.45 10.33
N LYS A 414 -2.81 -19.47 10.14
CA LYS A 414 -4.13 -19.68 9.52
C LYS A 414 -4.04 -20.04 8.04
N PHE A 415 -2.96 -19.65 7.37
CA PHE A 415 -2.75 -19.85 5.94
C PHE A 415 -1.96 -21.11 5.60
N LYS A 416 -1.24 -21.69 6.57
CA LYS A 416 -0.32 -22.82 6.34
C LYS A 416 -0.96 -23.91 5.45
N GLN A 417 -2.05 -24.48 5.88
CA GLN A 417 -2.71 -25.59 5.17
C GLN A 417 -3.18 -25.21 3.77
N ARG A 418 -3.67 -23.97 3.58
CA ARG A 418 -4.19 -23.52 2.30
C ARG A 418 -3.07 -23.26 1.30
N CYS A 419 -1.99 -22.63 1.74
CA CYS A 419 -0.82 -22.40 0.89
C CYS A 419 -0.12 -23.70 0.56
N GLU A 420 0.02 -24.63 1.53
CA GLU A 420 0.49 -25.99 1.24
C GLU A 420 -0.37 -26.68 0.17
N SER A 421 -1.71 -26.59 0.28
CA SER A 421 -2.61 -27.18 -0.71
C SER A 421 -2.45 -26.58 -2.10
N ALA A 422 -2.28 -25.24 -2.19
CA ALA A 422 -2.03 -24.55 -3.44
C ALA A 422 -0.70 -24.96 -4.08
N LEU A 423 0.37 -25.03 -3.28
CA LEU A 423 1.68 -25.48 -3.75
C LEU A 423 1.65 -26.96 -4.17
N GLU A 424 0.99 -27.83 -3.39
CA GLU A 424 0.82 -29.27 -3.74
C GLU A 424 0.04 -29.46 -5.02
N TYR A 425 -0.95 -28.61 -5.30
CA TYR A 425 -1.66 -28.65 -6.58
C TYR A 425 -0.70 -28.51 -7.76
N MET A 426 0.29 -27.61 -7.64
CA MET A 426 1.33 -27.42 -8.65
C MET A 426 2.40 -28.53 -8.62
N ILE A 427 2.85 -28.95 -7.43
CA ILE A 427 3.90 -29.96 -7.29
C ILE A 427 3.50 -31.29 -7.96
N ARG A 428 2.22 -31.69 -7.89
CA ARG A 428 1.71 -32.87 -8.57
C ARG A 428 1.74 -32.79 -10.11
N ARG A 429 2.05 -31.61 -10.66
CA ARG A 429 2.12 -31.35 -12.10
C ARG A 429 3.53 -31.48 -12.69
N ASP A 430 4.50 -31.97 -11.93
CA ASP A 430 5.78 -32.52 -12.45
C ASP A 430 5.56 -34.01 -12.74
N SER A 431 4.73 -34.34 -13.76
CA SER A 431 4.25 -35.71 -13.99
C SER A 431 5.28 -36.62 -14.64
N ASP A 432 6.24 -36.05 -15.37
CA ASP A 432 7.34 -36.77 -15.99
C ASP A 432 8.61 -36.77 -15.11
N GLY A 433 8.58 -36.05 -13.99
CA GLY A 433 9.68 -36.04 -13.01
C GLY A 433 10.89 -35.21 -13.45
N ASN A 434 10.77 -34.37 -14.46
CA ASN A 434 11.88 -33.57 -15.00
C ASN A 434 12.26 -32.34 -14.15
N GLY A 435 11.38 -31.94 -13.20
CA GLY A 435 11.55 -30.83 -12.29
C GLY A 435 10.93 -29.52 -12.73
N LEU A 436 10.18 -29.52 -13.83
CA LEU A 436 9.34 -28.42 -14.28
C LEU A 436 7.87 -28.77 -14.05
N PHE A 437 7.07 -27.76 -13.77
CA PHE A 437 5.63 -27.93 -13.52
C PHE A 437 4.83 -27.65 -14.78
N GLU A 438 3.93 -28.57 -15.09
CA GLU A 438 3.15 -28.57 -16.32
C GLU A 438 1.86 -27.76 -16.20
N VAL A 439 1.53 -26.99 -17.23
CA VAL A 439 0.32 -26.17 -17.30
C VAL A 439 -0.89 -26.98 -17.78
N ILE A 440 -0.70 -27.90 -18.70
CA ILE A 440 -1.79 -28.63 -19.40
C ILE A 440 -1.97 -30.05 -18.89
N GLN A 441 -2.08 -30.29 -17.63
CA GLN A 441 -2.45 -31.65 -17.23
C GLN A 441 -3.92 -31.90 -17.19
N ASN A 442 -4.66 -30.88 -16.95
CA ASN A 442 -6.06 -30.98 -16.67
C ASN A 442 -6.77 -30.00 -17.57
N THR A 443 -7.12 -30.44 -18.72
CA THR A 443 -7.76 -29.62 -19.71
C THR A 443 -9.22 -29.38 -19.32
N HIS A 444 -9.47 -28.27 -18.70
CA HIS A 444 -10.80 -27.76 -18.61
C HIS A 444 -11.27 -27.41 -20.02
N ASN A 445 -12.10 -28.27 -20.62
CA ASN A 445 -12.56 -28.15 -22.01
C ASN A 445 -11.43 -28.12 -23.06
N GLU A 446 -10.32 -28.84 -22.83
CA GLU A 446 -9.20 -28.93 -23.78
C GLU A 446 -8.53 -27.58 -24.11
N GLN A 447 -8.71 -26.56 -23.27
CA GLN A 447 -8.09 -25.26 -23.48
C GLN A 447 -6.64 -25.27 -23.00
N LYS A 448 -5.80 -24.50 -23.67
CA LYS A 448 -4.43 -24.24 -23.22
C LYS A 448 -4.43 -23.40 -21.95
N GLY A 449 -3.40 -23.52 -21.15
CA GLY A 449 -3.20 -22.69 -19.99
C GLY A 449 -2.86 -21.25 -20.38
N THR A 450 -2.99 -20.36 -19.43
CA THR A 450 -2.56 -18.97 -19.53
C THR A 450 -1.81 -18.57 -18.29
N ASP A 451 -1.05 -17.51 -18.39
CA ASP A 451 -0.42 -16.84 -17.28
C ASP A 451 -0.84 -15.35 -17.30
N TRP A 452 -0.08 -14.49 -16.63
CA TRP A 452 -0.35 -13.06 -16.60
C TRP A 452 -0.48 -12.42 -17.99
N LEU A 453 0.14 -12.99 -19.02
CA LEU A 453 -0.02 -12.55 -20.40
C LEU A 453 -1.36 -13.09 -20.96
N ASP A 454 -2.42 -12.35 -20.71
CA ASP A 454 -3.82 -12.75 -21.00
C ASP A 454 -4.06 -13.19 -22.43
N VAL A 455 -3.37 -12.57 -23.40
CA VAL A 455 -3.60 -12.84 -24.83
C VAL A 455 -2.77 -14.00 -25.37
N VAL A 456 -1.89 -14.58 -24.56
CA VAL A 456 -1.02 -15.68 -24.96
C VAL A 456 -1.46 -16.96 -24.27
N TRP A 457 -1.68 -18.00 -25.07
CA TRP A 457 -1.91 -19.35 -24.53
C TRP A 457 -0.59 -20.06 -24.39
N VAL A 458 -0.18 -20.29 -23.17
CA VAL A 458 0.97 -21.14 -22.85
C VAL A 458 0.53 -22.61 -22.80
N SER A 459 1.48 -23.48 -23.02
CA SER A 459 1.23 -24.90 -23.06
C SER A 459 2.31 -25.64 -22.32
N TYR A 460 2.06 -26.87 -21.98
CA TYR A 460 2.86 -27.85 -21.28
C TYR A 460 3.68 -27.24 -20.12
N GLU A 461 4.85 -26.65 -20.36
CA GLU A 461 5.69 -26.04 -19.32
C GLU A 461 5.93 -24.56 -19.62
N ALA A 462 5.41 -23.67 -18.76
CA ALA A 462 5.59 -22.22 -18.86
C ALA A 462 6.70 -21.73 -17.92
N SER A 463 7.61 -20.91 -18.45
CA SER A 463 8.72 -20.35 -17.67
C SER A 463 8.28 -19.41 -16.57
N THR A 464 7.24 -18.58 -16.79
CA THR A 464 6.64 -17.67 -15.84
C THR A 464 6.11 -18.38 -14.62
N ILE A 465 5.27 -19.40 -14.82
CA ILE A 465 4.67 -20.21 -13.76
C ILE A 465 5.74 -20.95 -12.97
N ASN A 466 6.75 -21.52 -13.66
CA ASN A 466 7.86 -22.17 -12.99
C ASN A 466 8.75 -21.19 -12.21
N ALA A 467 8.90 -19.95 -12.67
CA ALA A 467 9.62 -18.91 -11.92
C ALA A 467 8.86 -18.48 -10.64
N LEU A 468 7.55 -18.34 -10.73
CA LEU A 468 6.71 -18.08 -9.56
C LEU A 468 6.76 -19.24 -8.56
N MET A 469 6.69 -20.48 -9.04
CA MET A 469 6.82 -21.66 -8.17
C MET A 469 8.18 -21.70 -7.45
N TYR A 470 9.27 -21.35 -8.13
CA TYR A 470 10.57 -21.24 -7.47
C TYR A 470 10.56 -20.22 -6.33
N LYS A 471 10.01 -19.01 -6.58
CA LYS A 471 9.90 -17.98 -5.54
C LYS A 471 9.00 -18.45 -4.39
N ALA A 472 7.85 -19.05 -4.69
CA ALA A 472 6.92 -19.55 -3.69
C ALA A 472 7.55 -20.66 -2.82
N LEU A 473 8.18 -21.66 -3.44
CA LEU A 473 8.81 -22.77 -2.73
C LEU A 473 9.97 -22.30 -1.84
N THR A 474 10.81 -21.39 -2.31
CA THR A 474 11.91 -20.85 -1.49
C THR A 474 11.40 -20.07 -0.29
N ARG A 475 10.40 -19.22 -0.48
CA ARG A 475 9.80 -18.46 0.62
C ARG A 475 9.06 -19.34 1.61
N TRP A 476 8.27 -20.30 1.13
CA TRP A 476 7.53 -21.21 2.01
C TRP A 476 8.45 -22.20 2.73
N ALA A 477 9.61 -22.58 2.20
CA ALA A 477 10.61 -23.33 2.94
C ALA A 477 11.05 -22.58 4.22
N GLU A 478 11.29 -21.28 4.13
CA GLU A 478 11.62 -20.45 5.29
C GLU A 478 10.46 -20.35 6.30
N LEU A 479 9.22 -20.20 5.79
CA LEU A 479 8.04 -20.08 6.63
C LEU A 479 7.68 -21.40 7.33
N GLU A 480 7.86 -22.53 6.68
CA GLU A 480 7.67 -23.86 7.29
C GLU A 480 8.66 -24.09 8.44
N ASP A 481 9.94 -23.74 8.24
CA ASP A 481 10.94 -23.81 9.30
C ASP A 481 10.55 -22.92 10.49
N LEU A 482 10.08 -21.71 10.20
CA LEU A 482 9.59 -20.77 11.21
C LEU A 482 8.35 -21.29 11.97
N LEU A 483 7.46 -22.00 11.30
CA LEU A 483 6.27 -22.63 11.88
C LEU A 483 6.57 -23.97 12.56
N GLY A 484 7.82 -24.42 12.50
CA GLY A 484 8.30 -25.63 13.16
C GLY A 484 8.18 -26.92 12.33
N ASP A 485 7.90 -26.82 11.05
CA ASP A 485 7.81 -27.96 10.13
C ASP A 485 9.07 -28.10 9.26
N ARG A 486 10.17 -28.48 9.89
CA ARG A 486 11.45 -28.65 9.22
C ARG A 486 11.39 -29.63 8.05
N LYS A 487 10.56 -30.66 8.15
CA LYS A 487 10.42 -31.66 7.08
C LYS A 487 9.84 -31.04 5.80
N MET A 488 8.81 -30.19 5.93
CA MET A 488 8.24 -29.49 4.79
C MET A 488 9.20 -28.43 4.26
N ALA A 489 9.91 -27.71 5.14
CA ALA A 489 10.93 -26.76 4.76
C ALA A 489 12.02 -27.40 3.87
N ASP A 490 12.60 -28.52 4.30
CA ASP A 490 13.63 -29.26 3.55
C ASP A 490 13.08 -29.80 2.23
N ARG A 491 11.82 -30.25 2.20
CA ARG A 491 11.15 -30.70 0.98
C ARG A 491 10.98 -29.56 -0.04
N TYR A 492 10.45 -28.42 0.37
CA TYR A 492 10.26 -27.29 -0.52
C TYR A 492 11.59 -26.73 -1.05
N LEU A 493 12.62 -26.66 -0.21
CA LEU A 493 13.95 -26.26 -0.63
C LEU A 493 14.53 -27.23 -1.67
N SER A 494 14.38 -28.52 -1.47
CA SER A 494 14.83 -29.57 -2.43
C SER A 494 14.11 -29.43 -3.76
N LEU A 495 12.80 -29.21 -3.77
CA LEU A 495 12.02 -28.98 -4.99
C LEU A 495 12.44 -27.70 -5.71
N ALA A 496 12.67 -26.62 -4.97
CA ALA A 496 13.15 -25.36 -5.55
C ALA A 496 14.50 -25.52 -6.23
N LEU A 497 15.44 -26.25 -5.63
CA LEU A 497 16.77 -26.53 -6.23
C LEU A 497 16.66 -27.41 -7.47
N LYS A 498 15.80 -28.43 -7.46
CA LYS A 498 15.52 -29.28 -8.63
C LYS A 498 14.95 -28.44 -9.77
N LEU A 499 13.94 -27.62 -9.46
CA LEU A 499 13.33 -26.70 -10.42
C LEU A 499 14.35 -25.72 -11.00
N LYS A 500 15.16 -25.06 -10.17
CA LYS A 500 16.22 -24.15 -10.65
C LYS A 500 17.18 -24.82 -11.61
N THR A 501 17.58 -26.05 -11.31
CA THR A 501 18.47 -26.82 -12.17
C THR A 501 17.82 -27.13 -13.52
N ALA A 502 16.55 -27.58 -13.51
CA ALA A 502 15.81 -27.88 -14.72
C ALA A 502 15.58 -26.64 -15.58
N TYR A 503 15.15 -25.54 -14.94
CA TYR A 503 14.87 -24.25 -15.60
C TYR A 503 16.06 -23.71 -16.39
N ASN A 504 17.27 -23.84 -15.85
CA ASN A 504 18.50 -23.29 -16.42
C ASN A 504 19.16 -24.16 -17.50
N LYS A 505 18.66 -25.36 -17.76
CA LYS A 505 19.14 -26.18 -18.89
C LYS A 505 18.89 -25.44 -20.22
N ASN A 506 19.70 -25.76 -21.23
CA ASN A 506 19.44 -25.27 -22.57
C ASN A 506 18.11 -25.81 -23.10
N ILE A 507 17.50 -25.11 -24.03
CA ILE A 507 16.26 -25.55 -24.70
C ILE A 507 16.40 -26.95 -25.33
N ALA A 508 17.57 -27.30 -25.85
CA ALA A 508 17.82 -28.63 -26.38
C ALA A 508 17.87 -29.74 -25.32
N ASP A 509 18.16 -29.38 -24.07
CA ASP A 509 18.29 -30.29 -22.91
C ASP A 509 17.06 -30.29 -22.01
N GLY A 510 15.95 -29.70 -22.46
CA GLY A 510 14.68 -29.68 -21.73
C GLY A 510 14.53 -28.51 -20.77
N GLY A 511 15.32 -27.45 -20.86
CA GLY A 511 15.17 -26.23 -20.05
C GLY A 511 14.63 -25.05 -20.88
N PHE A 512 14.73 -23.84 -20.30
CA PHE A 512 14.22 -22.60 -20.92
C PHE A 512 15.32 -21.68 -21.47
N TRP A 513 16.61 -21.95 -21.20
CA TRP A 513 17.69 -21.11 -21.68
C TRP A 513 17.98 -21.34 -23.17
N ASN A 514 17.83 -20.28 -23.98
CA ASN A 514 18.27 -20.29 -25.38
C ASN A 514 19.72 -19.78 -25.51
N PRO A 515 20.72 -20.62 -25.71
CA PRO A 515 22.12 -20.22 -25.78
C PRO A 515 22.48 -19.41 -27.05
N GLU A 516 21.72 -19.55 -28.12
CA GLU A 516 21.89 -18.77 -29.34
C GLU A 516 21.43 -17.33 -29.17
N LYS A 517 20.25 -17.16 -28.56
CA LYS A 517 19.62 -15.84 -28.36
C LYS A 517 20.08 -15.15 -27.07
N GLN A 518 20.62 -15.90 -26.11
CA GLN A 518 21.09 -15.41 -24.83
C GLN A 518 19.94 -14.86 -23.92
N TRP A 519 18.78 -15.55 -23.93
CA TRP A 519 17.65 -15.28 -23.02
C TRP A 519 16.79 -16.52 -22.82
N TYR A 520 15.82 -16.44 -21.89
CA TYR A 520 14.87 -17.51 -21.60
C TYR A 520 13.66 -17.42 -22.52
N VAL A 521 13.18 -18.59 -23.00
CA VAL A 521 11.95 -18.72 -23.80
C VAL A 521 10.73 -18.77 -22.88
N HIS A 522 9.54 -18.49 -23.42
CA HIS A 522 8.32 -18.36 -22.60
C HIS A 522 7.74 -19.73 -22.22
N TRP A 523 7.60 -20.67 -23.16
CA TRP A 523 7.13 -22.02 -22.84
C TRP A 523 7.70 -23.09 -23.76
N ARG A 524 7.51 -24.31 -23.34
CA ARG A 524 7.88 -25.53 -24.06
C ARG A 524 6.66 -26.41 -24.26
N GLU A 525 6.56 -27.09 -25.40
CA GLU A 525 5.61 -28.15 -25.62
C GLU A 525 6.19 -29.52 -25.22
N LYS A 526 5.31 -30.52 -25.12
CA LYS A 526 5.68 -31.88 -24.72
C LYS A 526 6.60 -32.56 -25.73
N ASP A 527 6.55 -32.18 -27.01
CA ASP A 527 7.40 -32.67 -28.06
C ASP A 527 8.79 -32.01 -28.11
N GLY A 528 9.06 -31.09 -27.18
CA GLY A 528 10.31 -30.34 -27.05
C GLY A 528 10.37 -29.07 -27.89
N SER A 529 9.38 -28.75 -28.70
CA SER A 529 9.31 -27.44 -29.36
C SER A 529 9.18 -26.30 -28.36
N VAL A 530 9.76 -25.13 -28.66
CA VAL A 530 9.78 -23.97 -27.76
C VAL A 530 9.16 -22.75 -28.43
N TYR A 531 8.52 -21.92 -27.63
CA TYR A 531 7.78 -20.75 -28.08
C TYR A 531 8.06 -19.53 -27.18
N GLY A 532 7.68 -18.35 -27.65
CA GLY A 532 7.96 -17.12 -26.92
C GLY A 532 9.44 -16.78 -26.90
N ASN A 533 10.14 -17.07 -28.00
CA ASN A 533 11.56 -16.73 -28.19
C ASN A 533 11.74 -15.29 -28.67
N ASN A 534 10.92 -14.40 -28.15
CA ASN A 534 10.74 -13.00 -28.54
C ASN A 534 11.21 -12.01 -27.48
N LEU A 535 12.10 -12.43 -26.59
CA LEU A 535 12.61 -11.64 -25.47
C LEU A 535 11.44 -11.02 -24.66
N VAL A 536 10.67 -11.88 -24.04
CA VAL A 536 9.58 -11.49 -23.13
C VAL A 536 10.17 -10.94 -21.85
N SER A 537 9.89 -9.67 -21.56
CA SER A 537 10.48 -8.97 -20.40
C SER A 537 10.10 -9.66 -19.08
N VAL A 538 8.84 -10.01 -18.93
CA VAL A 538 8.29 -10.69 -17.74
C VAL A 538 9.06 -11.98 -17.43
N VAL A 539 9.23 -12.86 -18.44
CA VAL A 539 9.98 -14.11 -18.33
C VAL A 539 11.40 -13.88 -17.82
N ASN A 540 12.09 -12.94 -18.46
CA ASN A 540 13.51 -12.73 -18.18
C ASN A 540 13.73 -11.95 -16.88
N PHE A 541 12.85 -11.03 -16.52
CA PHE A 541 12.89 -10.37 -15.21
C PHE A 541 12.58 -11.33 -14.06
N MET A 542 11.63 -12.27 -14.22
CA MET A 542 11.40 -13.31 -13.22
C MET A 542 12.62 -14.21 -13.05
N ALA A 543 13.23 -14.65 -14.14
CA ALA A 543 14.42 -15.50 -14.07
C ALA A 543 15.58 -14.84 -13.31
N VAL A 544 15.83 -13.55 -13.58
CA VAL A 544 16.89 -12.77 -12.92
C VAL A 544 16.49 -12.32 -11.52
N GLY A 545 15.33 -11.68 -11.38
CA GLY A 545 14.90 -11.02 -10.16
C GLY A 545 14.48 -11.97 -9.04
N TYR A 546 14.06 -13.18 -9.35
CA TYR A 546 13.76 -14.22 -8.34
C TYR A 546 14.96 -15.12 -8.02
N GLY A 547 16.09 -14.94 -8.72
CA GLY A 547 17.32 -15.70 -8.46
C GLY A 547 17.35 -17.11 -9.06
N LEU A 548 16.52 -17.39 -10.05
CA LEU A 548 16.64 -18.60 -10.89
C LEU A 548 17.92 -18.54 -11.70
N CYS A 549 18.12 -17.47 -12.45
CA CYS A 549 19.36 -17.18 -13.13
C CYS A 549 20.37 -16.62 -12.13
N ASP A 550 21.36 -17.39 -11.75
CA ASP A 550 22.48 -16.97 -10.90
C ASP A 550 23.81 -16.77 -11.68
N ASP A 551 23.84 -17.19 -12.93
CA ASP A 551 24.98 -16.95 -13.82
C ASP A 551 25.10 -15.46 -14.18
N PRO A 552 26.18 -14.77 -13.74
CA PRO A 552 26.35 -13.34 -13.99
C PRO A 552 26.46 -13.00 -15.47
N THR A 553 26.97 -13.90 -16.30
CA THR A 553 27.11 -13.69 -17.74
C THR A 553 25.75 -13.71 -18.43
N ARG A 554 24.88 -14.64 -18.03
CA ARG A 554 23.50 -14.69 -18.53
C ARG A 554 22.68 -13.47 -18.09
N LYS A 555 22.80 -13.05 -16.83
CA LYS A 555 22.16 -11.84 -16.33
C LYS A 555 22.56 -10.63 -17.16
N GLU A 556 23.88 -10.44 -17.35
CA GLU A 556 24.41 -9.32 -18.11
C GLU A 556 23.92 -9.34 -19.56
N ALA A 557 23.95 -10.50 -20.23
CA ALA A 557 23.50 -10.64 -21.61
C ALA A 557 22.03 -10.23 -21.79
N ILE A 558 21.15 -10.68 -20.89
CA ILE A 558 19.73 -10.34 -20.89
C ILE A 558 19.53 -8.83 -20.67
N LEU A 559 20.06 -8.30 -19.57
CA LEU A 559 19.79 -6.94 -19.13
C LEU A 559 20.40 -5.90 -20.07
N SER A 560 21.61 -6.11 -20.54
CA SER A 560 22.25 -5.24 -21.56
C SER A 560 21.49 -5.26 -22.87
N LYS A 561 20.98 -6.41 -23.30
CA LYS A 561 20.19 -6.51 -24.54
C LYS A 561 18.89 -5.71 -24.43
N MET A 562 18.18 -5.84 -23.30
CA MET A 562 16.95 -5.08 -23.04
C MET A 562 17.22 -3.58 -23.02
N GLU A 563 18.27 -3.13 -22.32
CA GLU A 563 18.62 -1.72 -22.24
C GLU A 563 18.97 -1.13 -23.61
N VAL A 564 19.76 -1.83 -24.43
CA VAL A 564 20.08 -1.41 -25.81
C VAL A 564 18.81 -1.23 -26.64
N LEU A 565 17.85 -2.14 -26.54
CA LEU A 565 16.58 -2.06 -27.27
C LEU A 565 15.71 -0.91 -26.74
N ASN A 566 15.62 -0.72 -25.43
CA ASN A 566 14.89 0.41 -24.84
C ASN A 566 15.46 1.76 -25.26
N GLN A 567 16.79 1.90 -25.25
CA GLN A 567 17.47 3.12 -25.70
C GLN A 567 17.22 3.39 -27.19
N LYS A 568 17.30 2.36 -28.03
CA LYS A 568 17.06 2.47 -29.47
C LYS A 568 15.68 3.03 -29.81
N GLU A 569 14.67 2.66 -29.03
CA GLU A 569 13.28 3.09 -29.20
C GLU A 569 12.89 4.26 -28.28
N ASN A 570 13.82 4.69 -27.43
CA ASN A 570 13.57 5.72 -26.41
C ASN A 570 12.34 5.43 -25.55
N LEU A 571 12.17 4.19 -25.09
CA LEU A 571 11.04 3.77 -24.28
C LEU A 571 11.15 4.31 -22.85
N PHE A 572 10.03 4.77 -22.29
CA PHE A 572 10.03 5.31 -20.93
C PHE A 572 10.04 4.20 -19.86
N VAL A 573 9.63 2.97 -20.23
CA VAL A 573 9.68 1.76 -19.40
C VAL A 573 9.81 0.53 -20.31
N TRP A 574 9.99 -0.64 -19.76
CA TRP A 574 10.15 -1.89 -20.52
C TRP A 574 8.81 -2.37 -21.12
N PRO A 575 8.78 -2.82 -22.38
CA PRO A 575 7.58 -3.40 -22.99
C PRO A 575 7.36 -4.84 -22.46
N ALA A 576 6.17 -5.38 -22.64
CA ALA A 576 5.88 -6.77 -22.28
C ALA A 576 6.77 -7.77 -23.05
N CYS A 577 7.02 -7.52 -24.32
CA CYS A 577 8.01 -8.25 -25.13
C CYS A 577 8.67 -7.31 -26.16
N TYR A 578 9.87 -7.65 -26.60
CA TYR A 578 10.65 -6.83 -27.54
C TYR A 578 10.40 -7.16 -29.00
N PHE A 579 10.08 -8.40 -29.32
CA PHE A 579 9.76 -8.86 -30.66
C PHE A 579 8.34 -9.43 -30.67
N PRO A 580 7.62 -9.45 -31.81
CA PRO A 580 6.28 -10.00 -31.87
C PRO A 580 6.31 -11.52 -31.63
N TYR A 581 5.22 -12.02 -31.06
CA TYR A 581 4.96 -13.46 -31.11
C TYR A 581 4.75 -13.90 -32.56
N GLU A 582 5.11 -15.13 -32.82
CA GLU A 582 4.98 -15.70 -34.16
C GLU A 582 3.50 -15.78 -34.58
N GLU A 583 3.25 -15.58 -35.85
CA GLU A 583 1.89 -15.67 -36.41
C GLU A 583 1.32 -17.07 -36.16
N ASN A 584 0.08 -17.11 -35.67
CA ASN A 584 -0.67 -18.33 -35.31
C ASN A 584 -0.12 -19.12 -34.11
N VAL A 585 0.80 -18.54 -33.33
CA VAL A 585 1.32 -19.16 -32.11
C VAL A 585 0.76 -18.53 -30.87
N GLY A 586 -0.10 -19.25 -30.15
CA GLY A 586 -0.51 -18.93 -28.80
C GLY A 586 -1.46 -17.76 -28.62
N LEU A 587 -1.68 -16.90 -29.60
CA LEU A 587 -2.56 -15.74 -29.44
C LEU A 587 -4.03 -16.18 -29.43
N LYS A 588 -4.73 -15.90 -28.36
CA LYS A 588 -6.15 -16.17 -28.18
C LYS A 588 -7.02 -15.24 -29.00
N ASN A 589 -6.53 -14.04 -29.18
CA ASN A 589 -7.26 -12.99 -29.86
C ASN A 589 -6.36 -12.41 -30.97
N VAL A 590 -6.63 -12.77 -32.17
CA VAL A 590 -5.90 -12.33 -33.38
C VAL A 590 -5.89 -10.81 -33.58
N ASN A 591 -6.65 -10.06 -32.79
CA ASN A 591 -6.73 -8.60 -32.87
C ASN A 591 -5.63 -7.86 -32.11
N TYR A 592 -4.70 -8.56 -31.48
CA TYR A 592 -3.57 -7.95 -30.76
C TYR A 592 -2.21 -8.32 -31.37
N PRO A 593 -1.96 -8.02 -32.66
CA PRO A 593 -0.63 -8.17 -33.23
C PRO A 593 0.35 -7.18 -32.60
N TRP A 594 1.65 -7.52 -32.60
CA TRP A 594 2.68 -6.61 -32.13
C TRP A 594 2.60 -5.25 -32.88
N PRO A 595 2.74 -4.11 -32.20
CA PRO A 595 3.08 -3.90 -30.80
C PRO A 595 1.87 -3.64 -29.88
N ASN A 596 0.77 -4.29 -30.09
CA ASN A 596 -0.43 -4.06 -29.33
C ASN A 596 -0.59 -5.01 -28.15
N TYR A 597 -1.12 -4.48 -27.05
CA TYR A 597 -1.40 -5.17 -25.80
C TYR A 597 -0.13 -5.87 -25.27
N GLU A 598 -0.24 -6.99 -24.59
CA GLU A 598 0.92 -7.75 -24.05
C GLU A 598 1.86 -8.29 -25.13
N ASN A 599 1.46 -8.20 -26.40
CA ASN A 599 2.33 -8.48 -27.54
C ASN A 599 3.24 -7.31 -27.93
N GLY A 600 3.63 -6.47 -26.98
CA GLY A 600 4.64 -5.44 -27.15
C GLY A 600 4.34 -4.08 -26.51
N ASP A 601 3.13 -3.82 -26.02
CA ASP A 601 2.81 -2.62 -25.25
C ASP A 601 3.53 -2.64 -23.88
N MET A 602 3.55 -1.51 -23.19
CA MET A 602 4.20 -1.35 -21.91
C MET A 602 3.17 -1.47 -20.79
N PHE A 603 3.42 -2.38 -19.85
CA PHE A 603 2.67 -2.58 -18.62
C PHE A 603 3.58 -2.31 -17.43
N LEU A 604 3.19 -1.36 -16.57
CA LEU A 604 4.03 -0.93 -15.47
C LEU A 604 4.05 -1.90 -14.28
N GLY A 605 3.19 -2.91 -14.25
CA GLY A 605 3.15 -3.91 -13.19
C GLY A 605 4.48 -4.64 -12.97
N TRP A 606 5.32 -4.73 -13.97
CA TRP A 606 6.64 -5.36 -13.91
C TRP A 606 7.77 -4.41 -13.55
N ALA A 607 7.48 -3.12 -13.34
CA ALA A 607 8.51 -2.12 -13.10
C ALA A 607 9.29 -2.36 -11.79
N GLU A 608 8.66 -2.87 -10.73
CA GLU A 608 9.38 -3.25 -9.51
C GLU A 608 10.40 -4.35 -9.80
N LEU A 609 9.99 -5.39 -10.51
CA LEU A 609 10.86 -6.52 -10.85
C LEU A 609 11.99 -6.10 -11.82
N GLY A 610 11.67 -5.23 -12.78
CA GLY A 610 12.67 -4.61 -13.65
C GLY A 610 13.71 -3.82 -12.87
N THR A 611 13.26 -2.93 -11.96
CA THR A 611 14.19 -2.18 -11.09
C THR A 611 15.03 -3.08 -10.21
N ARG A 612 14.47 -4.17 -9.67
CA ARG A 612 15.20 -5.18 -8.90
C ARG A 612 16.34 -5.80 -9.69
N CYS A 613 16.10 -6.12 -10.95
CA CYS A 613 17.13 -6.72 -11.82
C CYS A 613 18.34 -5.82 -12.05
N TYR A 614 18.15 -4.51 -12.09
CA TYR A 614 19.22 -3.54 -12.33
C TYR A 614 19.86 -3.00 -11.06
N ALA A 615 19.14 -2.95 -9.93
CA ALA A 615 19.53 -2.18 -8.74
C ALA A 615 20.92 -2.49 -8.20
N GLU A 616 21.31 -3.75 -8.14
CA GLU A 616 22.59 -4.18 -7.55
C GLU A 616 23.82 -3.68 -8.33
N LYS A 617 23.77 -3.73 -9.66
CA LYS A 617 24.93 -3.44 -10.51
C LYS A 617 24.83 -2.13 -11.30
N ASN A 618 23.62 -1.75 -11.67
CA ASN A 618 23.36 -0.60 -12.54
C ASN A 618 22.17 0.22 -11.98
N PRO A 619 22.24 0.73 -10.73
CA PRO A 619 21.14 1.45 -10.10
C PRO A 619 20.71 2.68 -10.91
N GLU A 620 21.62 3.28 -11.69
CA GLU A 620 21.32 4.43 -12.56
C GLU A 620 20.27 4.09 -13.63
N ILE A 621 20.31 2.85 -14.15
CA ILE A 621 19.29 2.40 -15.12
C ILE A 621 17.94 2.25 -14.42
N ALA A 622 17.90 1.65 -13.23
CA ALA A 622 16.66 1.52 -12.47
C ALA A 622 16.07 2.89 -12.11
N VAL A 623 16.88 3.81 -11.60
CA VAL A 623 16.46 5.17 -11.23
C VAL A 623 15.96 5.96 -12.44
N LYS A 624 16.64 5.85 -13.60
CA LYS A 624 16.17 6.45 -14.85
C LYS A 624 14.73 6.06 -15.18
N TYR A 625 14.40 4.77 -15.12
CA TYR A 625 13.04 4.30 -15.43
C TYR A 625 12.03 4.70 -14.37
N ILE A 626 12.41 4.76 -13.10
CA ILE A 626 11.56 5.31 -12.02
C ILE A 626 11.25 6.77 -12.30
N GLN A 627 12.25 7.60 -12.62
CA GLN A 627 12.06 9.01 -12.96
C GLN A 627 11.17 9.20 -14.21
N ASN A 628 11.31 8.35 -15.22
CA ASN A 628 10.45 8.37 -16.40
C ASN A 628 8.98 8.09 -16.05
N VAL A 629 8.72 7.14 -15.14
CA VAL A 629 7.35 6.84 -14.69
C VAL A 629 6.77 8.01 -13.86
N ILE A 630 7.58 8.65 -13.03
CA ILE A 630 7.18 9.87 -12.29
C ILE A 630 6.82 11.00 -13.27
N ALA A 631 7.64 11.25 -14.26
CA ALA A 631 7.37 12.26 -15.30
C ALA A 631 6.10 11.92 -16.11
N LYS A 632 5.84 10.64 -16.32
CA LYS A 632 4.62 10.17 -16.96
C LYS A 632 3.38 10.44 -16.11
N TYR A 633 3.47 10.21 -14.79
CA TYR A 633 2.41 10.56 -13.85
C TYR A 633 2.04 12.04 -13.91
N ASP A 634 3.01 12.94 -13.99
CA ASP A 634 2.77 14.37 -14.09
C ASP A 634 2.02 14.75 -15.39
N THR A 635 2.13 13.93 -16.42
CA THR A 635 1.46 14.14 -17.71
C THR A 635 0.02 13.63 -17.73
N ASP A 636 -0.20 12.37 -17.29
CA ASP A 636 -1.49 11.69 -17.48
C ASP A 636 -2.00 10.95 -16.23
N GLY A 637 -1.33 11.10 -15.08
CA GLY A 637 -1.73 10.50 -13.81
C GLY A 637 -1.55 8.99 -13.75
N LEU A 638 -0.89 8.35 -14.71
CA LEU A 638 -0.83 6.90 -14.89
C LEU A 638 -2.22 6.23 -14.93
N ALA A 639 -3.24 6.99 -15.34
CA ALA A 639 -4.65 6.59 -15.28
C ALA A 639 -5.07 5.76 -16.51
N HIS A 640 -4.28 4.74 -16.84
CA HIS A 640 -4.47 3.88 -17.99
C HIS A 640 -4.15 2.42 -17.65
N GLN A 641 -4.71 1.50 -18.43
CA GLN A 641 -4.38 0.08 -18.32
C GLN A 641 -2.93 -0.20 -18.76
N ARG A 642 -2.51 0.41 -19.87
CA ARG A 642 -1.21 0.20 -20.50
C ARG A 642 -0.77 1.41 -21.31
N TYR A 643 0.42 1.34 -21.86
CA TYR A 643 0.97 2.36 -22.75
C TYR A 643 1.36 1.74 -24.10
N LEU A 644 0.86 2.34 -25.17
CA LEU A 644 1.16 1.90 -26.54
C LEU A 644 2.64 2.07 -26.83
N ARG A 645 3.30 1.05 -27.34
CA ARG A 645 4.76 1.08 -27.54
C ARG A 645 5.24 2.20 -28.45
N LYS A 646 4.59 2.43 -29.59
CA LYS A 646 5.04 3.40 -30.60
C LYS A 646 4.84 4.84 -30.17
N SER A 647 3.66 5.17 -29.67
CA SER A 647 3.30 6.54 -29.29
C SER A 647 3.61 6.85 -27.82
N GLN A 648 3.78 5.85 -27.01
CA GLN A 648 3.93 5.93 -25.55
C GLN A 648 2.78 6.69 -24.86
N THR A 649 1.60 6.68 -25.48
CA THR A 649 0.36 7.23 -24.94
C THR A 649 -0.40 6.14 -24.19
N GLY A 650 -1.15 6.54 -23.17
CA GLY A 650 -2.00 5.63 -22.41
C GLY A 650 -3.12 5.03 -23.27
N ALA A 651 -3.52 3.81 -22.98
CA ALA A 651 -4.59 3.07 -23.64
C ALA A 651 -5.28 2.11 -22.65
N GLY A 652 -6.53 1.77 -22.98
CA GLY A 652 -7.40 0.96 -22.12
C GLY A 652 -8.14 1.84 -21.11
N GLU A 653 -9.34 1.37 -20.75
CA GLU A 653 -10.24 2.11 -19.84
C GLU A 653 -9.97 1.77 -18.36
N ASP A 654 -9.38 0.61 -18.10
CA ASP A 654 -9.03 0.19 -16.75
C ASP A 654 -7.84 1.00 -16.23
N ILE A 655 -7.91 1.41 -14.98
CA ILE A 655 -6.77 1.98 -14.28
C ILE A 655 -6.21 0.90 -13.36
N LEU A 656 -4.93 0.60 -13.52
CA LEU A 656 -4.29 -0.45 -12.75
C LEU A 656 -3.44 0.14 -11.62
N ALA A 657 -3.63 -0.32 -10.39
CA ALA A 657 -2.79 0.09 -9.27
C ALA A 657 -1.32 -0.28 -9.50
N ASN A 658 -1.07 -1.35 -10.22
CA ASN A 658 0.28 -1.79 -10.57
C ASN A 658 1.07 -0.79 -11.44
N ASN A 659 0.42 0.27 -11.95
CA ASN A 659 1.13 1.40 -12.54
C ASN A 659 2.04 2.13 -11.54
N ALA A 660 1.84 1.95 -10.23
CA ALA A 660 2.71 2.47 -9.18
C ALA A 660 3.93 1.59 -8.86
N MET A 661 4.11 0.44 -9.53
CA MET A 661 5.16 -0.54 -9.18
C MET A 661 6.59 -0.01 -9.34
N ALA A 662 6.81 1.00 -10.16
CA ALA A 662 8.11 1.70 -10.21
C ALA A 662 8.45 2.39 -8.88
N ILE A 663 7.45 2.95 -8.19
CA ILE A 663 7.63 3.60 -6.89
C ILE A 663 7.83 2.56 -5.79
N VAL A 664 7.14 1.42 -5.87
CA VAL A 664 7.44 0.27 -5.01
C VAL A 664 8.90 -0.17 -5.20
N GLY A 665 9.38 -0.21 -6.45
CA GLY A 665 10.78 -0.49 -6.79
C GLY A 665 11.76 0.53 -6.22
N LEU A 666 11.40 1.81 -6.20
CA LEU A 666 12.20 2.88 -5.55
C LEU A 666 12.42 2.57 -4.06
N TYR A 667 11.34 2.29 -3.34
CA TYR A 667 11.43 1.98 -1.91
C TYR A 667 12.16 0.67 -1.64
N ARG A 668 11.78 -0.40 -2.32
CA ARG A 668 12.29 -1.75 -2.05
C ARG A 668 13.71 -1.98 -2.56
N ASN A 669 14.00 -1.54 -3.79
CA ASN A 669 15.23 -1.94 -4.48
C ASN A 669 16.31 -0.86 -4.48
N ILE A 670 15.93 0.43 -4.49
CA ILE A 670 16.87 1.54 -4.52
C ILE A 670 17.14 2.07 -3.11
N TYR A 671 16.09 2.40 -2.35
CA TYR A 671 16.26 2.78 -0.94
C TYR A 671 16.53 1.56 -0.05
N GLY A 672 16.27 0.36 -0.56
CA GLY A 672 16.58 -0.90 0.10
C GLY A 672 15.74 -1.17 1.35
N ILE A 673 14.54 -0.59 1.44
CA ILE A 673 13.61 -0.78 2.56
C ILE A 673 12.90 -2.12 2.36
N ARG A 674 13.28 -3.11 3.17
CA ARG A 674 12.76 -4.48 3.06
C ARG A 674 12.23 -4.94 4.41
N PRO A 675 10.95 -4.69 4.73
CA PRO A 675 10.30 -5.33 5.87
C PRO A 675 10.48 -6.85 5.79
N GLN A 676 10.86 -7.45 6.90
CA GLN A 676 10.88 -8.89 7.11
C GLN A 676 10.16 -9.17 8.42
N TRP A 677 9.59 -10.32 8.57
CA TRP A 677 8.65 -10.64 9.66
C TRP A 677 9.13 -10.25 11.08
N ASN A 678 10.44 -10.17 11.33
CA ASN A 678 11.03 -9.85 12.64
C ASN A 678 11.92 -8.60 12.65
N ARG A 679 12.05 -7.88 11.55
CA ARG A 679 12.93 -6.70 11.43
C ARG A 679 12.57 -5.80 10.25
N LEU A 680 13.05 -4.58 10.30
CA LEU A 680 13.26 -3.76 9.11
C LEU A 680 14.67 -4.02 8.62
N TYR A 681 14.81 -4.62 7.45
CA TYR A 681 16.09 -4.86 6.79
C TYR A 681 16.38 -3.78 5.75
N LEU A 682 17.61 -3.32 5.68
CA LEU A 682 18.06 -2.24 4.81
C LEU A 682 19.24 -2.66 3.95
N GLU A 683 19.07 -2.50 2.63
CA GLU A 683 20.08 -2.81 1.61
C GLU A 683 19.97 -1.82 0.45
N PRO A 684 20.37 -0.55 0.64
CA PRO A 684 20.23 0.48 -0.37
C PRO A 684 21.22 0.32 -1.54
N HIS A 685 20.73 0.71 -2.74
CA HIS A 685 21.52 0.76 -3.98
C HIS A 685 21.38 2.18 -4.56
N LEU A 686 22.02 3.16 -3.91
CA LEU A 686 21.84 4.57 -4.23
C LEU A 686 22.69 5.01 -5.42
N THR A 687 22.12 5.89 -6.22
CA THR A 687 22.87 6.72 -7.16
C THR A 687 23.34 8.01 -6.45
N ALA A 688 24.26 8.73 -7.08
CA ALA A 688 24.83 9.94 -6.48
C ALA A 688 23.78 11.02 -6.18
N GLU A 689 22.79 11.16 -7.04
CA GLU A 689 21.70 12.14 -6.90
C GLU A 689 20.75 11.85 -5.73
N LEU A 690 20.63 10.58 -5.32
CA LEU A 690 19.77 10.16 -4.20
C LEU A 690 20.47 10.28 -2.84
N ASN A 691 21.76 10.62 -2.84
CA ASN A 691 22.55 10.74 -1.62
C ASN A 691 22.00 11.83 -0.68
N GLY A 692 21.85 11.51 0.61
CA GLY A 692 21.26 12.41 1.61
C GLY A 692 19.73 12.32 1.70
N THR A 693 19.10 11.32 1.09
CA THR A 693 17.68 11.02 1.29
C THR A 693 17.41 10.65 2.74
N ASN A 694 16.34 11.22 3.30
CA ASN A 694 15.84 10.88 4.64
C ASN A 694 14.38 10.46 4.53
N ILE A 695 14.05 9.26 5.03
CA ILE A 695 12.73 8.68 4.92
C ILE A 695 12.13 8.51 6.31
N LYS A 696 10.92 9.00 6.50
CA LYS A 696 10.07 8.67 7.65
C LYS A 696 9.28 7.43 7.27
N TYR A 697 9.39 6.38 8.05
CA TYR A 697 8.79 5.09 7.76
C TYR A 697 8.15 4.50 9.00
N THR A 698 6.99 3.86 8.85
CA THR A 698 6.28 3.21 9.95
C THR A 698 6.15 1.72 9.67
N LEU A 699 6.57 0.88 10.60
CA LEU A 699 6.40 -0.56 10.48
C LEU A 699 5.93 -1.14 11.81
N ARG A 700 4.78 -1.82 11.81
CA ARG A 700 4.21 -2.50 13.00
C ARG A 700 4.04 -1.57 14.20
N GLY A 701 3.65 -0.32 13.95
CA GLY A 701 3.45 0.71 14.99
C GLY A 701 4.72 1.38 15.51
N GLU A 702 5.91 0.99 15.01
CA GLU A 702 7.17 1.64 15.33
C GLU A 702 7.54 2.64 14.23
N ASN A 703 8.02 3.82 14.63
CA ASN A 703 8.45 4.88 13.71
C ASN A 703 9.96 4.82 13.51
N TYR A 704 10.39 4.93 12.27
CA TYR A 704 11.78 4.92 11.86
C TYR A 704 12.12 6.22 11.11
N LEU A 705 13.27 6.78 11.41
CA LEU A 705 13.89 7.79 10.56
C LEU A 705 15.10 7.14 9.88
N ILE A 706 15.04 7.01 8.56
CA ILE A 706 16.05 6.32 7.76
C ILE A 706 16.83 7.37 6.99
N GLY A 707 18.13 7.51 7.27
CA GLY A 707 19.05 8.37 6.53
C GLY A 707 19.89 7.53 5.56
N LEU A 708 19.81 7.85 4.27
CA LEU A 708 20.50 7.14 3.20
C LEU A 708 21.63 8.01 2.64
N ASN A 709 22.86 7.61 2.88
CA ASN A 709 24.05 8.24 2.31
C ASN A 709 24.89 7.20 1.59
N ALA A 710 25.70 7.65 0.63
CA ALA A 710 26.52 6.77 -0.20
C ALA A 710 27.51 5.92 0.61
N ASP A 711 28.00 6.44 1.73
CA ASP A 711 28.98 5.77 2.60
C ASP A 711 28.34 4.97 3.73
N LYS A 712 27.10 5.32 4.14
CA LYS A 712 26.43 4.66 5.26
C LYS A 712 24.92 4.89 5.29
N THR A 713 24.23 3.91 5.82
CA THR A 713 22.80 3.98 6.15
C THR A 713 22.63 4.17 7.65
N THR A 714 21.71 5.02 8.03
CA THR A 714 21.38 5.32 9.44
C THR A 714 19.90 5.05 9.69
N VAL A 715 19.58 4.43 10.81
CA VAL A 715 18.19 4.22 11.27
C VAL A 715 18.06 4.68 12.71
N SER A 716 17.12 5.58 12.95
CA SER A 716 16.76 6.03 14.31
C SER A 716 15.36 5.56 14.66
N SER A 717 15.21 4.92 15.81
CA SER A 717 13.91 4.48 16.38
C SER A 717 14.08 4.15 17.87
N GLY A 718 13.06 4.44 18.68
CA GLY A 718 12.99 4.02 20.09
C GLY A 718 14.13 4.50 20.99
N GLY A 719 14.78 5.63 20.67
CA GLY A 719 15.93 6.17 21.39
C GLY A 719 17.29 5.58 20.94
N PHE A 720 17.30 4.69 19.96
CA PHE A 720 18.50 4.15 19.34
C PHE A 720 18.70 4.70 17.94
N THR A 721 19.96 4.91 17.59
CA THR A 721 20.39 5.17 16.21
C THR A 721 21.40 4.08 15.83
N VAL A 722 21.11 3.33 14.78
CA VAL A 722 22.02 2.30 14.24
C VAL A 722 22.53 2.75 12.90
N THR A 723 23.85 2.68 12.69
CA THR A 723 24.52 3.04 11.44
C THR A 723 25.38 1.92 10.91
N SER A 724 25.44 1.77 9.59
CA SER A 724 26.29 0.77 8.93
C SER A 724 26.64 1.21 7.51
N SER A 725 27.83 0.85 7.05
CA SER A 725 28.22 0.91 5.63
C SER A 725 27.86 -0.38 4.85
N LYS A 726 27.27 -1.37 5.53
CA LYS A 726 26.84 -2.65 4.95
C LYS A 726 25.35 -2.85 5.23
N PRO A 727 24.68 -3.74 4.49
CA PRO A 727 23.30 -4.10 4.78
C PRO A 727 23.13 -4.62 6.22
N PHE A 728 22.02 -4.25 6.85
CA PHE A 728 21.72 -4.63 8.23
C PHE A 728 20.20 -4.58 8.51
N GLY A 729 19.79 -5.18 9.62
CA GLY A 729 18.42 -5.13 10.10
C GLY A 729 18.30 -4.58 11.52
N VAL A 730 17.15 -4.00 11.83
CA VAL A 730 16.81 -3.54 13.18
C VAL A 730 15.37 -3.89 13.54
N ASN A 731 15.15 -4.17 14.83
CA ASN A 731 13.82 -4.32 15.40
C ASN A 731 13.76 -3.59 16.76
N PRO A 732 13.21 -2.37 16.77
CA PRO A 732 13.09 -1.58 18.00
C PRO A 732 11.98 -2.10 18.91
N GLY A 733 12.00 -1.62 20.14
CA GLY A 733 10.97 -1.80 21.14
C GLY A 733 11.25 -0.86 22.31
N LYS A 734 10.40 -0.83 23.31
CA LYS A 734 10.53 0.10 24.43
C LYS A 734 11.89 -0.04 25.11
N ASN A 735 12.74 0.99 25.02
CA ASN A 735 14.09 1.07 25.59
C ASN A 735 15.03 -0.08 25.15
N LYS A 736 14.82 -0.65 23.99
CA LYS A 736 15.63 -1.74 23.44
C LYS A 736 15.62 -1.74 21.93
N ILE A 737 16.68 -2.32 21.34
CA ILE A 737 16.74 -2.59 19.91
C ILE A 737 17.41 -3.94 19.67
N ALA A 738 16.86 -4.75 18.78
CA ALA A 738 17.55 -5.91 18.24
C ALA A 738 18.26 -5.49 16.95
N VAL A 739 19.49 -5.97 16.77
CA VAL A 739 20.36 -5.64 15.63
C VAL A 739 20.77 -6.92 14.93
N PHE A 740 20.70 -6.88 13.60
CA PHE A 740 21.03 -7.97 12.70
C PHE A 740 22.17 -7.50 11.77
N PHE A 741 23.28 -8.20 11.76
CA PHE A 741 24.34 -7.95 10.78
C PHE A 741 24.01 -8.73 9.50
N GLY A 742 23.86 -8.00 8.40
CA GLY A 742 23.45 -8.62 7.12
C GLY A 742 22.01 -9.12 7.14
N ASN A 743 21.71 -10.07 6.26
CA ASN A 743 20.37 -10.63 6.06
C ASN A 743 20.10 -11.91 6.87
N GLU A 744 20.76 -12.09 8.01
CA GLU A 744 20.52 -13.23 8.88
C GLU A 744 19.14 -13.13 9.54
N SER A 745 18.46 -14.27 9.71
CA SER A 745 17.13 -14.34 10.33
C SER A 745 17.16 -14.18 11.85
N GLU A 746 18.31 -14.45 12.48
CA GLU A 746 18.52 -14.32 13.91
C GLU A 746 19.21 -13.00 14.25
N GLU A 747 18.74 -12.36 15.30
CA GLU A 747 19.41 -11.16 15.79
C GLU A 747 20.82 -11.47 16.29
N THR A 748 21.79 -10.62 15.90
CA THR A 748 23.17 -10.74 16.36
C THR A 748 23.31 -10.34 17.83
N PHE A 749 22.62 -9.25 18.20
CA PHE A 749 22.50 -8.84 19.61
C PHE A 749 21.27 -7.97 19.86
N LYS A 750 20.90 -7.85 21.12
CA LYS A 750 19.97 -6.85 21.66
C LYS A 750 20.72 -5.87 22.51
N ALA A 751 20.43 -4.57 22.33
CA ALA A 751 20.88 -3.50 23.21
C ALA A 751 19.69 -2.95 24.00
N ARG A 752 19.88 -2.64 25.29
CA ARG A 752 18.89 -1.99 26.16
C ARG A 752 19.51 -0.81 26.87
N SER A 753 18.83 0.34 26.79
CA SER A 753 19.20 1.57 27.50
C SER A 753 17.97 2.45 27.69
N ILE A 754 17.95 3.27 28.76
CA ILE A 754 16.98 4.35 28.96
C ILE A 754 17.42 5.65 28.33
N ASP A 755 18.72 5.76 28.04
CA ASP A 755 19.33 6.92 27.39
C ASP A 755 19.49 6.68 25.90
N SER A 756 19.52 7.76 25.12
CA SER A 756 19.77 7.69 23.68
C SER A 756 21.16 7.16 23.38
N CYS A 757 21.25 6.23 22.46
CA CYS A 757 22.45 5.52 22.09
C CYS A 757 22.60 5.37 20.58
N THR A 758 23.78 5.73 20.07
CA THR A 758 24.16 5.43 18.68
C THR A 758 25.05 4.19 18.64
N ILE A 759 24.74 3.27 17.73
CA ILE A 759 25.46 2.02 17.49
C ILE A 759 25.93 2.01 16.04
N GLU A 760 27.26 2.06 15.84
CA GLU A 760 27.87 1.92 14.51
C GLU A 760 28.34 0.48 14.31
N LEU A 761 27.77 -0.21 13.34
CA LEU A 761 28.15 -1.59 13.00
C LEU A 761 29.44 -1.56 12.17
N VAL A 762 30.48 -2.26 12.63
CA VAL A 762 31.79 -2.25 11.99
C VAL A 762 32.04 -3.53 11.20
N SER A 763 32.01 -4.67 11.86
CA SER A 763 32.29 -5.96 11.22
C SER A 763 31.70 -7.15 11.99
N LYS A 764 31.37 -8.19 11.24
CA LYS A 764 31.03 -9.52 11.77
C LYS A 764 31.75 -10.57 10.93
N THR A 765 32.47 -11.47 11.61
CA THR A 765 33.09 -12.66 11.05
C THR A 765 32.68 -13.87 11.91
N ASP A 766 33.05 -15.07 11.53
CA ASP A 766 32.77 -16.29 12.29
C ASP A 766 33.38 -16.28 13.71
N SER A 767 34.45 -15.51 13.91
CA SER A 767 35.21 -15.50 15.18
C SER A 767 35.14 -14.16 15.93
N GLU A 768 34.67 -13.08 15.29
CA GLU A 768 34.68 -11.73 15.88
C GLU A 768 33.49 -10.89 15.40
N ILE A 769 32.88 -10.17 16.36
CA ILE A 769 31.82 -9.18 16.09
C ILE A 769 32.28 -7.85 16.70
N ARG A 770 32.22 -6.76 15.93
CA ARG A 770 32.72 -5.44 16.30
C ARG A 770 31.70 -4.34 15.99
N TRP A 771 31.47 -3.46 16.98
CA TRP A 771 30.65 -2.26 16.80
C TRP A 771 31.15 -1.14 17.72
N LYS A 772 30.73 0.11 17.44
CA LYS A 772 30.98 1.24 18.32
C LYS A 772 29.69 1.71 18.96
N GLN A 773 29.77 2.14 20.20
CA GLN A 773 28.68 2.75 20.96
C GLN A 773 29.05 4.18 21.28
N THR A 774 28.14 5.12 21.01
CA THR A 774 28.27 6.54 21.39
C THR A 774 26.99 7.04 22.03
N SER A 775 27.13 8.05 22.94
CA SER A 775 26.01 8.72 23.59
C SER A 775 26.45 10.11 24.07
N GLU A 776 25.48 10.98 24.25
CA GLU A 776 25.69 12.30 24.88
C GLU A 776 25.72 12.21 26.42
N ASN A 777 25.15 11.18 27.00
CA ASN A 777 25.11 10.95 28.44
C ASN A 777 26.38 10.22 28.91
N ALA A 778 27.29 10.91 29.63
CA ALA A 778 28.51 10.33 30.15
C ALA A 778 28.30 9.16 31.12
N LYS A 779 27.14 9.02 31.73
CA LYS A 779 26.76 7.95 32.65
C LYS A 779 25.92 6.88 32.01
N ILE A 780 25.79 6.85 30.68
CA ILE A 780 25.00 5.85 29.98
C ILE A 780 25.37 4.43 30.37
N LYS A 781 24.37 3.60 30.57
CA LYS A 781 24.48 2.17 30.76
C LYS A 781 23.73 1.48 29.62
N VAL A 782 24.46 0.69 28.83
CA VAL A 782 23.85 -0.17 27.81
C VAL A 782 24.06 -1.63 28.17
N GLU A 783 22.98 -2.36 28.24
CA GLU A 783 22.97 -3.81 28.47
C GLU A 783 22.89 -4.51 27.11
N TYR A 784 23.86 -5.39 26.84
CA TYR A 784 23.94 -6.20 25.62
C TYR A 784 23.63 -7.64 25.90
N VAL A 785 22.85 -8.24 25.01
CA VAL A 785 22.61 -9.69 24.92
C VAL A 785 23.02 -10.14 23.53
N MET A 786 24.19 -10.78 23.43
CA MET A 786 24.60 -11.43 22.17
C MET A 786 23.81 -12.71 21.99
N ASN A 787 23.50 -13.09 20.75
CA ASN A 787 22.79 -14.31 20.40
C ASN A 787 23.59 -15.12 19.37
N GLY A 788 23.25 -16.40 19.19
CA GLY A 788 23.82 -17.27 18.17
C GLY A 788 25.27 -17.66 18.39
N LEU A 789 25.84 -17.45 19.60
CA LEU A 789 27.23 -17.84 19.91
C LEU A 789 27.29 -19.34 20.26
N ASN A 790 28.44 -19.98 19.96
CA ASN A 790 28.64 -21.38 20.25
C ASN A 790 28.81 -21.63 21.77
N PRO A 791 27.90 -22.38 22.45
CA PRO A 791 27.99 -22.62 23.90
C PRO A 791 29.21 -23.40 24.32
N GLY A 792 29.85 -24.16 23.41
CA GLY A 792 31.07 -24.92 23.66
C GLY A 792 32.33 -24.06 23.76
N LYS A 793 32.29 -22.82 23.27
CA LYS A 793 33.43 -21.90 23.16
C LYS A 793 33.43 -20.83 24.23
N LYS A 794 34.59 -20.23 24.49
CA LYS A 794 34.74 -19.02 25.31
C LYS A 794 34.89 -17.79 24.41
N TYR A 795 34.38 -16.69 24.90
CA TYR A 795 34.49 -15.40 24.19
C TYR A 795 35.07 -14.35 25.13
N THR A 796 35.98 -13.53 24.58
CA THR A 796 36.52 -12.36 25.24
C THR A 796 35.72 -11.15 24.79
N ILE A 797 35.22 -10.37 25.73
CA ILE A 797 34.62 -9.06 25.50
C ILE A 797 35.68 -8.01 25.79
N LEU A 798 35.98 -7.19 24.77
CA LEU A 798 36.84 -6.05 24.91
C LEU A 798 36.03 -4.77 24.75
N THR A 799 36.42 -3.78 25.53
CA THR A 799 35.97 -2.37 25.39
C THR A 799 37.18 -1.51 25.23
N ASN A 800 37.26 -0.78 24.11
CA ASN A 800 38.42 0.05 23.77
C ASN A 800 39.76 -0.72 23.85
N ASN A 801 39.80 -1.89 23.26
CA ASN A 801 40.87 -2.86 23.25
C ASN A 801 41.30 -3.45 24.63
N SER A 802 40.59 -3.08 25.69
CA SER A 802 40.84 -3.61 27.04
C SER A 802 39.88 -4.77 27.34
N PRO A 803 40.35 -5.93 27.80
CA PRO A 803 39.48 -7.05 28.12
C PRO A 803 38.68 -6.72 29.39
N VAL A 804 37.32 -6.79 29.22
CA VAL A 804 36.40 -6.53 30.31
C VAL A 804 35.91 -7.83 30.93
N LYS A 805 35.68 -8.86 30.11
CA LYS A 805 35.11 -10.10 30.52
C LYS A 805 35.51 -11.24 29.59
N VAL A 806 35.80 -12.41 30.18
CA VAL A 806 35.86 -13.66 29.43
C VAL A 806 34.73 -14.57 29.95
N SER A 807 33.90 -15.05 29.08
CA SER A 807 32.73 -15.86 29.47
C SER A 807 32.36 -16.88 28.41
N LYS A 808 31.58 -17.90 28.82
CA LYS A 808 30.89 -18.80 27.92
C LYS A 808 29.45 -18.32 27.72
N PRO A 809 28.87 -18.46 26.54
CA PRO A 809 27.43 -18.31 26.35
C PRO A 809 26.64 -19.31 27.18
N ASP A 810 25.37 -19.05 27.42
CA ASP A 810 24.45 -20.02 27.99
C ASP A 810 24.16 -21.17 26.99
N GLN A 811 23.36 -22.16 27.40
CA GLN A 811 23.01 -23.29 26.55
C GLN A 811 22.25 -22.89 25.24
N LYS A 812 21.66 -21.69 25.21
CA LYS A 812 20.97 -21.14 24.05
C LYS A 812 21.89 -20.29 23.18
N GLY A 813 23.18 -20.17 23.52
CA GLY A 813 24.13 -19.32 22.78
C GLY A 813 24.07 -17.85 23.15
N ASN A 814 23.46 -17.47 24.30
CA ASN A 814 23.39 -16.08 24.72
C ASN A 814 24.55 -15.67 25.62
N LEU A 815 25.07 -14.47 25.44
CA LEU A 815 26.11 -13.87 26.27
C LEU A 815 25.74 -12.43 26.66
N ASN A 816 25.60 -12.23 27.99
CA ASN A 816 25.17 -10.94 28.56
C ASN A 816 26.36 -10.16 29.12
N PHE A 817 26.37 -8.86 28.85
CA PHE A 817 27.32 -7.93 29.48
C PHE A 817 26.77 -6.48 29.47
N VAL A 818 27.46 -5.62 30.21
CA VAL A 818 27.11 -4.19 30.33
C VAL A 818 28.29 -3.37 29.86
N CYS A 819 28.00 -2.34 29.08
CA CYS A 819 28.95 -1.34 28.68
C CYS A 819 28.57 0.03 29.30
N LEU A 820 29.57 0.72 29.88
CA LEU A 820 29.42 2.02 30.54
C LEU A 820 30.22 3.08 29.76
N GLY A 821 29.71 4.32 29.71
CA GLY A 821 30.40 5.46 29.12
C GLY A 821 30.03 5.78 27.68
N ILE A 822 30.45 6.94 27.23
CA ILE A 822 29.97 7.62 26.03
C ILE A 822 30.58 7.13 24.71
N ASN A 823 31.82 6.68 24.74
CA ASN A 823 32.54 6.26 23.52
C ASN A 823 33.23 4.94 23.77
N ASN A 824 32.68 3.90 23.20
CA ASN A 824 33.21 2.56 23.35
C ASN A 824 33.28 1.84 22.00
N GLU A 825 34.43 1.30 21.64
CA GLU A 825 34.55 0.25 20.65
C GLU A 825 34.43 -1.09 21.39
N ILE A 826 33.45 -1.87 21.00
CA ILE A 826 33.12 -3.15 21.62
C ILE A 826 33.47 -4.27 20.63
N VAL A 827 34.23 -5.23 21.13
CA VAL A 827 34.62 -6.41 20.36
C VAL A 827 34.28 -7.66 21.16
N VAL A 828 33.52 -8.56 20.53
CA VAL A 828 33.29 -9.91 21.07
C VAL A 828 33.99 -10.89 20.16
N LYS A 829 35.03 -11.55 20.68
CA LYS A 829 35.81 -12.50 19.89
C LYS A 829 35.98 -13.84 20.58
N GLU A 830 35.98 -14.88 19.76
CA GLU A 830 36.27 -16.24 20.23
C GLU A 830 37.68 -16.35 20.79
N VAL A 831 37.84 -17.01 21.90
CA VAL A 831 39.16 -17.35 22.46
C VAL A 831 39.76 -18.51 21.68
N THR A 832 40.68 -18.21 20.79
CA THR A 832 41.51 -19.25 20.16
C THR A 832 42.49 -19.80 21.21
N ARG A 833 42.62 -21.11 21.30
CA ARG A 833 43.56 -21.80 22.22
C ARG A 833 45.01 -21.51 21.85
#